data_f49542c02e1a719ce191b4af5b4f2954
#
_entry.id   f49542c02e1a719ce191b4af5b4f2954
#
_cell.length_a   1.000
_cell.length_b   1.000
_cell.length_c   1.000
_cell.angle_alpha   90.00
_cell.angle_beta   90.00
_cell.angle_gamma   90.00
#
_symmetry.space_group_name_H-M   'P 1'
#
loop_
_entity.id
_entity.type
_entity.pdbx_description
1 polymer ?
#
loop_
_entity_poly.entity_id
_entity_poly.type
_entity_poly.pdbx_seq_one_letter_code
_entity_poly.pdbx_strand_id
1 'polypeptide(L)'
;MYHVLLSSYKKISCVALLAAIQLVSAPVAFSAADELQPEQISNAIEQAKKWLIRQQSPNGTWKSAMRTDETVVGATALVVLALANAGVDADKPAMKKALTWLREQTPTDTYSVSLQTQALAMVSPKQDLAILERNTRWLEDRQSSGPGVTGGWSYGANRSGADNSNSQFAILGLHEAQRAGVRVNPNVWRLSQKYWEAAQRLDGSWGYTAGGGNGTGSMTCAGIASMWITAEHTERPDAFVNGTSISCCGGGSSAKPLENGLQWLGKNFSVTRNPPGGQQWLRYYLYGLERVGRFTARRFIGNHDWYLEGAKMFVSSQDPLSGSFQSKGSEDAVVATSFALLFLAKGRRPVVIAKSRHGPRNDWNQHGHDISHLVEFIEKRWRDDYPAGLSWHVLNTQEANTQDLAQSPVLWIGGTAGLDLGKEPGRRLREYIDQGGFIFAEATCTEGAAFDKSFRQLVSEIFPEPEHQLSLLPPEHPAWYAEKTVAPDFQRPLLGVDYGCRTCLIYAPLNKPENESPRLPSLSCLWELAGPSYNEFDEPIRKQIDAALAIGANVIAYATNRELKKKDELFARSQPEDTQQDSIGRGQLTIGKLRHGGLCDAAPKALANILRAAARELGILVDDTPTKLDLIDPAIFKHHMLFMHGRQAFVFDDAQRKNLRDFLERGGTLLADSVCASQPFTNAFRKEFSAGLPDHTIESIPNDDPLFSASTYGGFDLRRVTLRAPAAGGGPLSSEKRKIPPQLEGIRMGDRWAVIFSPFDISCALEKQNSMECTGYDREDAEKIALNILLYSLNQ
;
A
#
# COMPACT_ATOMS: atom_id res chain seq x y z
N MET A 1 -72.96 -32.24 7.80
CA MET A 1 -72.15 -32.28 6.54
C MET A 1 -71.39 -30.99 6.24
N TYR A 2 -71.72 -29.89 6.92
CA TYR A 2 -71.07 -28.56 6.69
C TYR A 2 -69.79 -28.33 7.57
N HIS A 3 -69.59 -29.10 8.62
CA HIS A 3 -68.36 -28.90 9.53
C HIS A 3 -67.15 -29.68 9.15
N VAL A 4 -67.18 -30.57 8.19
CA VAL A 4 -66.00 -31.37 7.76
C VAL A 4 -65.26 -30.72 6.62
N LEU A 5 -65.87 -29.85 5.82
CA LEU A 5 -65.23 -29.13 4.69
C LEU A 5 -64.46 -27.90 5.11
N LEU A 6 -64.71 -27.28 6.28
CA LEU A 6 -63.96 -26.12 6.77
C LEU A 6 -62.64 -26.48 7.47
N SER A 7 -62.49 -27.72 7.95
CA SER A 7 -61.25 -28.22 8.56
C SER A 7 -60.14 -28.54 7.50
N SER A 8 -60.55 -28.94 6.30
CA SER A 8 -59.55 -29.28 5.23
C SER A 8 -58.98 -28.02 4.53
N TYR A 9 -59.76 -26.93 4.45
CA TYR A 9 -59.26 -25.68 3.83
C TYR A 9 -58.27 -24.93 4.73
N LYS A 10 -58.39 -25.01 6.04
CA LYS A 10 -57.43 -24.38 6.98
C LYS A 10 -56.06 -25.08 7.01
N LYS A 11 -56.02 -26.38 6.76
CA LYS A 11 -54.73 -27.13 6.71
C LYS A 11 -53.95 -26.92 5.40
N ILE A 12 -54.64 -26.70 4.29
CA ILE A 12 -53.99 -26.44 2.97
C ILE A 12 -53.41 -25.01 2.93
N SER A 13 -54.09 -24.02 3.54
CA SER A 13 -53.57 -22.66 3.63
C SER A 13 -52.37 -22.51 4.51
N CYS A 14 -52.23 -23.27 5.60
CA CYS A 14 -51.05 -23.23 6.46
C CYS A 14 -49.81 -23.90 5.86
N VAL A 15 -50.01 -24.97 5.10
CA VAL A 15 -48.86 -25.65 4.40
C VAL A 15 -48.38 -24.82 3.21
N ALA A 16 -49.26 -24.14 2.47
CA ALA A 16 -48.84 -23.22 1.39
C ALA A 16 -48.17 -21.95 1.91
N LEU A 17 -48.56 -21.44 3.11
CA LEU A 17 -47.93 -20.28 3.73
C LEU A 17 -46.53 -20.63 4.31
N LEU A 18 -46.38 -21.83 4.88
CA LEU A 18 -45.09 -22.31 5.37
C LEU A 18 -44.09 -22.65 4.23
N ALA A 19 -44.56 -23.13 3.08
CA ALA A 19 -43.77 -23.34 1.91
C ALA A 19 -43.35 -22.01 1.25
N ALA A 20 -44.19 -20.95 1.30
CA ALA A 20 -43.82 -19.62 0.80
C ALA A 20 -42.85 -18.87 1.71
N ILE A 21 -42.86 -19.13 3.04
CA ILE A 21 -41.91 -18.53 3.98
C ILE A 21 -40.52 -19.22 3.95
N GLN A 22 -40.45 -20.48 3.58
CA GLN A 22 -39.18 -21.19 3.37
C GLN A 22 -38.48 -20.87 2.02
N LEU A 23 -39.18 -20.29 1.04
CA LEU A 23 -38.60 -19.85 -0.22
C LEU A 23 -38.01 -18.43 -0.18
N VAL A 24 -38.17 -17.67 0.91
CA VAL A 24 -37.66 -16.30 1.05
C VAL A 24 -36.33 -16.23 1.88
N SER A 25 -35.88 -17.36 2.44
CA SER A 25 -34.64 -17.40 3.24
C SER A 25 -33.54 -18.30 2.66
N ALA A 26 -33.51 -18.50 1.36
CA ALA A 26 -32.28 -18.95 0.72
C ALA A 26 -31.27 -17.79 0.77
N PRO A 27 -30.10 -17.93 1.38
CA PRO A 27 -29.06 -16.93 1.22
C PRO A 27 -28.79 -16.81 -0.30
N VAL A 28 -28.94 -15.61 -0.83
CA VAL A 28 -28.45 -15.30 -2.17
C VAL A 28 -26.95 -15.60 -2.11
N ALA A 29 -26.54 -16.73 -2.62
CA ALA A 29 -25.15 -17.01 -2.88
C ALA A 29 -24.74 -15.98 -3.91
N PHE A 30 -23.98 -14.96 -3.48
CA PHE A 30 -23.30 -14.05 -4.39
C PHE A 30 -22.38 -14.94 -5.26
N SER A 31 -22.70 -15.00 -6.54
CA SER A 31 -21.86 -15.65 -7.54
C SER A 31 -20.51 -14.95 -7.56
N ALA A 32 -19.43 -15.70 -7.67
CA ALA A 32 -18.06 -15.18 -7.87
C ALA A 32 -17.91 -14.28 -9.12
N ALA A 33 -18.96 -14.15 -9.94
CA ALA A 33 -19.02 -13.28 -11.11
C ALA A 33 -19.26 -11.78 -10.78
N ASP A 34 -19.46 -11.40 -9.50
CA ASP A 34 -19.81 -10.01 -9.09
C ASP A 34 -18.65 -9.24 -8.43
N GLU A 35 -17.42 -9.78 -8.46
CA GLU A 35 -16.26 -9.08 -7.91
C GLU A 35 -15.60 -8.17 -8.95
N LEU A 36 -15.37 -6.91 -8.53
CA LEU A 36 -14.73 -5.90 -9.34
C LEU A 36 -13.27 -6.26 -9.61
N GLN A 37 -12.93 -6.50 -10.86
CA GLN A 37 -11.57 -6.82 -11.28
C GLN A 37 -10.74 -5.55 -11.57
N PRO A 38 -9.41 -5.55 -11.29
CA PRO A 38 -8.52 -4.41 -11.56
C PRO A 38 -8.55 -3.92 -13.00
N GLU A 39 -8.70 -4.85 -13.95
CA GLU A 39 -8.80 -4.57 -15.38
C GLU A 39 -10.04 -3.75 -15.71
N GLN A 40 -11.15 -3.99 -15.03
CA GLN A 40 -12.39 -3.23 -15.24
C GLN A 40 -12.22 -1.77 -14.82
N ILE A 41 -11.54 -1.51 -13.69
CA ILE A 41 -11.22 -0.15 -13.23
C ILE A 41 -10.25 0.52 -14.22
N SER A 42 -9.21 -0.20 -14.64
CA SER A 42 -8.22 0.31 -15.60
C SER A 42 -8.90 0.68 -16.92
N ASN A 43 -9.78 -0.19 -17.43
CA ASN A 43 -10.56 0.06 -18.64
C ASN A 43 -11.50 1.26 -18.49
N ALA A 44 -12.17 1.40 -17.35
CA ALA A 44 -13.06 2.54 -17.08
C ALA A 44 -12.29 3.86 -17.08
N ILE A 45 -11.11 3.91 -16.49
CA ILE A 45 -10.22 5.07 -16.51
C ILE A 45 -9.81 5.39 -17.95
N GLU A 46 -9.35 4.40 -18.74
CA GLU A 46 -8.89 4.62 -20.11
C GLU A 46 -10.03 5.09 -21.03
N GLN A 47 -11.23 4.56 -20.86
CA GLN A 47 -12.40 5.03 -21.64
C GLN A 47 -12.79 6.46 -21.29
N ALA A 48 -12.79 6.82 -20.00
CA ALA A 48 -13.06 8.17 -19.54
C ALA A 48 -12.02 9.19 -20.08
N LYS A 49 -10.72 8.85 -20.03
CA LYS A 49 -9.63 9.65 -20.61
C LYS A 49 -9.86 9.89 -22.10
N LYS A 50 -10.11 8.83 -22.87
CA LYS A 50 -10.36 8.91 -24.31
C LYS A 50 -11.57 9.77 -24.61
N TRP A 51 -12.65 9.65 -23.83
CA TRP A 51 -13.86 10.44 -24.02
C TRP A 51 -13.59 11.91 -23.75
N LEU A 52 -12.98 12.28 -22.61
CA LEU A 52 -12.64 13.68 -22.28
C LEU A 52 -11.75 14.31 -23.36
N ILE A 53 -10.72 13.62 -23.84
CA ILE A 53 -9.85 14.13 -24.91
C ILE A 53 -10.63 14.39 -26.20
N ARG A 54 -11.60 13.54 -26.55
CA ARG A 54 -12.45 13.76 -27.73
C ARG A 54 -13.40 14.96 -27.59
N GLN A 55 -13.76 15.34 -26.35
CA GLN A 55 -14.65 16.52 -26.11
C GLN A 55 -13.89 17.86 -26.16
N GLN A 56 -12.56 17.84 -26.32
CA GLN A 56 -11.78 19.07 -26.37
C GLN A 56 -12.12 19.91 -27.60
N SER A 57 -12.40 21.20 -27.38
CA SER A 57 -12.59 22.20 -28.45
C SER A 57 -11.26 22.48 -29.18
N PRO A 58 -11.29 22.97 -30.43
CA PRO A 58 -10.07 23.24 -31.20
C PRO A 58 -9.09 24.22 -30.51
N ASN A 59 -9.60 25.15 -29.71
CA ASN A 59 -8.81 26.10 -28.91
C ASN A 59 -8.22 25.50 -27.62
N GLY A 60 -8.42 24.22 -27.34
CA GLY A 60 -7.87 23.55 -26.18
C GLY A 60 -8.77 23.54 -24.94
N THR A 61 -9.99 24.06 -25.02
CA THR A 61 -10.92 24.15 -23.89
C THR A 61 -11.96 23.03 -23.85
N TRP A 62 -12.62 22.89 -22.70
CA TRP A 62 -13.84 22.10 -22.52
C TRP A 62 -14.98 23.03 -22.10
N LYS A 63 -16.12 22.91 -22.77
CA LYS A 63 -17.33 23.63 -22.42
C LYS A 63 -18.13 22.84 -21.39
N SER A 64 -18.61 23.54 -20.36
CA SER A 64 -19.62 23.01 -19.44
C SER A 64 -20.96 23.67 -19.74
N ALA A 65 -22.03 22.91 -19.68
CA ALA A 65 -23.40 23.45 -19.86
C ALA A 65 -23.86 24.33 -18.68
N MET A 66 -23.06 24.43 -17.62
CA MET A 66 -23.44 25.03 -16.33
C MET A 66 -23.33 26.55 -16.25
N ARG A 67 -23.05 27.33 -17.29
CA ARG A 67 -23.04 28.80 -17.39
C ARG A 67 -21.82 29.43 -18.05
N THR A 68 -21.96 30.65 -18.58
CA THR A 68 -21.04 31.73 -18.98
C THR A 68 -19.54 31.44 -19.25
N ASP A 69 -18.87 32.34 -19.97
CA ASP A 69 -17.44 32.23 -20.34
C ASP A 69 -16.50 32.03 -19.15
N GLU A 70 -16.83 32.48 -17.95
CA GLU A 70 -16.04 32.27 -16.71
C GLU A 70 -15.99 30.81 -16.31
N THR A 71 -17.05 30.02 -16.55
CA THR A 71 -17.07 28.59 -16.21
C THR A 71 -16.20 27.72 -17.12
N VAL A 72 -15.82 28.21 -18.31
CA VAL A 72 -14.91 27.48 -19.22
C VAL A 72 -13.52 27.30 -18.60
N VAL A 73 -13.03 28.31 -17.85
CA VAL A 73 -11.74 28.21 -17.16
C VAL A 73 -11.79 27.10 -16.11
N GLY A 74 -12.82 27.12 -15.26
CA GLY A 74 -13.02 26.09 -14.23
C GLY A 74 -13.19 24.69 -14.81
N ALA A 75 -14.02 24.53 -15.85
CA ALA A 75 -14.23 23.24 -16.50
C ALA A 75 -12.95 22.71 -17.17
N THR A 76 -12.22 23.57 -17.89
CA THR A 76 -10.94 23.20 -18.53
C THR A 76 -9.90 22.81 -17.50
N ALA A 77 -9.79 23.57 -16.41
CA ALA A 77 -8.86 23.26 -15.32
C ALA A 77 -9.22 21.95 -14.61
N LEU A 78 -10.52 21.67 -14.38
CA LEU A 78 -10.98 20.42 -13.80
C LEU A 78 -10.64 19.23 -14.69
N VAL A 79 -10.82 19.32 -16.01
CA VAL A 79 -10.45 18.26 -16.95
C VAL A 79 -8.93 18.04 -16.96
N VAL A 80 -8.13 19.12 -16.99
CA VAL A 80 -6.66 19.03 -16.92
C VAL A 80 -6.23 18.33 -15.64
N LEU A 81 -6.83 18.70 -14.49
CA LEU A 81 -6.57 18.09 -13.20
C LEU A 81 -6.91 16.59 -13.21
N ALA A 82 -8.06 16.22 -13.80
CA ALA A 82 -8.49 14.84 -13.90
C ALA A 82 -7.58 13.99 -14.81
N LEU A 83 -7.23 14.50 -15.98
CA LEU A 83 -6.33 13.82 -16.93
C LEU A 83 -4.92 13.66 -16.36
N ALA A 84 -4.37 14.69 -15.69
CA ALA A 84 -3.06 14.63 -15.05
C ALA A 84 -3.02 13.55 -13.95
N ASN A 85 -4.04 13.51 -13.08
CA ASN A 85 -4.14 12.47 -12.04
C ASN A 85 -4.37 11.05 -12.62
N ALA A 86 -4.88 10.96 -13.84
CA ALA A 86 -5.01 9.69 -14.57
C ALA A 86 -3.77 9.33 -15.41
N GLY A 87 -2.64 10.03 -15.20
CA GLY A 87 -1.36 9.74 -15.84
C GLY A 87 -1.24 10.21 -17.29
N VAL A 88 -1.98 11.25 -17.70
CA VAL A 88 -1.77 11.88 -19.00
C VAL A 88 -0.68 12.94 -18.89
N ASP A 89 0.42 12.72 -19.60
CA ASP A 89 1.58 13.63 -19.58
C ASP A 89 1.25 15.02 -20.10
N ALA A 90 1.91 16.03 -19.53
CA ALA A 90 1.77 17.44 -19.94
C ALA A 90 2.09 17.68 -21.42
N ASP A 91 3.00 16.89 -22.00
CA ASP A 91 3.45 17.01 -23.39
C ASP A 91 2.46 16.44 -24.43
N LYS A 92 1.44 15.69 -23.99
CA LYS A 92 0.40 15.21 -24.90
C LYS A 92 -0.36 16.38 -25.54
N PRO A 93 -0.72 16.30 -26.82
CA PRO A 93 -1.31 17.44 -27.57
C PRO A 93 -2.51 18.08 -26.89
N ALA A 94 -3.40 17.29 -26.29
CA ALA A 94 -4.59 17.78 -25.60
C ALA A 94 -4.22 18.58 -24.34
N MET A 95 -3.28 18.04 -23.53
CA MET A 95 -2.80 18.70 -22.31
C MET A 95 -2.05 19.97 -22.65
N LYS A 96 -1.13 19.92 -23.62
CA LYS A 96 -0.34 21.08 -24.05
C LYS A 96 -1.22 22.25 -24.51
N LYS A 97 -2.24 22.00 -25.34
CA LYS A 97 -3.20 23.03 -25.78
C LYS A 97 -3.95 23.64 -24.59
N ALA A 98 -4.46 22.82 -23.70
CA ALA A 98 -5.22 23.28 -22.54
C ALA A 98 -4.36 24.09 -21.57
N LEU A 99 -3.14 23.63 -21.28
CA LEU A 99 -2.21 24.35 -20.40
C LEU A 99 -1.78 25.71 -20.98
N THR A 100 -1.52 25.77 -22.30
CA THR A 100 -1.23 27.04 -22.99
C THR A 100 -2.38 28.00 -22.83
N TRP A 101 -3.62 27.57 -23.10
CA TRP A 101 -4.80 28.39 -22.94
C TRP A 101 -5.04 28.81 -21.51
N LEU A 102 -4.93 27.88 -20.52
CA LEU A 102 -5.14 28.20 -19.10
C LEU A 102 -4.15 29.25 -18.57
N ARG A 103 -2.89 29.25 -19.03
CA ARG A 103 -1.88 30.25 -18.65
C ARG A 103 -2.23 31.68 -19.06
N GLU A 104 -2.99 31.85 -20.11
CA GLU A 104 -3.43 33.15 -20.64
C GLU A 104 -4.65 33.69 -19.88
N GLN A 105 -5.33 32.88 -19.04
CA GLN A 105 -6.55 33.25 -18.37
C GLN A 105 -6.27 33.89 -17.01
N THR A 106 -7.13 34.88 -16.67
CA THR A 106 -7.18 35.54 -15.36
C THR A 106 -8.60 35.44 -14.82
N PRO A 107 -8.96 34.28 -14.22
CA PRO A 107 -10.33 34.11 -13.71
C PRO A 107 -10.61 35.00 -12.51
N THR A 108 -11.89 35.33 -12.31
CA THR A 108 -12.39 36.23 -11.29
C THR A 108 -13.44 35.61 -10.37
N ASP A 109 -13.68 34.31 -10.48
CA ASP A 109 -14.53 33.54 -9.57
C ASP A 109 -13.74 32.51 -8.76
N THR A 110 -14.21 32.19 -7.57
CA THR A 110 -13.50 31.32 -6.62
C THR A 110 -13.23 29.90 -7.16
N TYR A 111 -14.18 29.30 -7.87
CA TYR A 111 -13.99 27.97 -8.45
C TYR A 111 -12.91 27.95 -9.53
N SER A 112 -13.00 28.89 -10.49
CA SER A 112 -12.07 28.94 -11.61
C SER A 112 -10.65 29.27 -11.17
N VAL A 113 -10.48 30.24 -10.23
CA VAL A 113 -9.17 30.56 -9.64
C VAL A 113 -8.60 29.34 -8.93
N SER A 114 -9.40 28.69 -8.10
CA SER A 114 -8.96 27.54 -7.32
C SER A 114 -8.61 26.31 -8.19
N LEU A 115 -9.44 26.00 -9.19
CA LEU A 115 -9.20 24.87 -10.10
C LEU A 115 -8.00 25.13 -11.01
N GLN A 116 -7.82 26.36 -11.52
CA GLN A 116 -6.62 26.73 -12.28
C GLN A 116 -5.37 26.56 -11.42
N THR A 117 -5.42 26.99 -10.16
CA THR A 117 -4.32 26.82 -9.21
C THR A 117 -3.99 25.35 -8.99
N GLN A 118 -4.99 24.52 -8.69
CA GLN A 118 -4.79 23.07 -8.49
C GLN A 118 -4.21 22.39 -9.74
N ALA A 119 -4.72 22.70 -10.93
CA ALA A 119 -4.27 22.11 -12.20
C ALA A 119 -2.80 22.47 -12.51
N LEU A 120 -2.43 23.75 -12.38
CA LEU A 120 -1.08 24.22 -12.67
C LEU A 120 -0.07 23.79 -11.59
N ALA A 121 -0.46 23.79 -10.32
CA ALA A 121 0.36 23.26 -9.23
C ALA A 121 0.67 21.76 -9.40
N MET A 122 -0.30 20.99 -9.89
CA MET A 122 -0.12 19.56 -10.15
C MET A 122 0.82 19.29 -11.33
N VAL A 123 0.68 20.04 -12.42
CA VAL A 123 1.35 19.72 -13.69
C VAL A 123 2.72 20.36 -13.82
N SER A 124 2.85 21.64 -13.52
CA SER A 124 4.06 22.44 -13.78
C SER A 124 4.33 23.52 -12.72
N PRO A 125 4.46 23.17 -11.43
CA PRO A 125 4.51 24.15 -10.35
C PRO A 125 5.64 25.17 -10.48
N LYS A 126 6.81 24.76 -10.97
CA LYS A 126 7.97 25.66 -11.15
C LYS A 126 7.76 26.64 -12.29
N GLN A 127 7.20 26.18 -13.41
CA GLN A 127 6.94 27.01 -14.58
C GLN A 127 5.84 28.04 -14.31
N ASP A 128 4.82 27.66 -13.56
CA ASP A 128 3.59 28.43 -13.36
C ASP A 128 3.58 29.19 -12.02
N LEU A 129 4.71 29.30 -11.31
CA LEU A 129 4.82 29.89 -9.98
C LEU A 129 4.21 31.29 -9.91
N ALA A 130 4.45 32.16 -10.89
CA ALA A 130 3.90 33.51 -10.92
C ALA A 130 2.34 33.52 -11.00
N ILE A 131 1.76 32.56 -11.73
CA ILE A 131 0.29 32.43 -11.80
C ILE A 131 -0.24 31.92 -10.45
N LEU A 132 0.43 30.95 -9.85
CA LEU A 132 0.08 30.41 -8.54
C LEU A 132 0.12 31.52 -7.46
N GLU A 133 1.14 32.38 -7.45
CA GLU A 133 1.24 33.52 -6.54
C GLU A 133 0.14 34.56 -6.79
N ARG A 134 -0.18 34.87 -8.06
CA ARG A 134 -1.29 35.76 -8.41
C ARG A 134 -2.62 35.21 -7.89
N ASN A 135 -2.90 33.95 -8.13
CA ASN A 135 -4.13 33.31 -7.73
C ASN A 135 -4.25 33.22 -6.20
N THR A 136 -3.13 32.93 -5.50
CA THR A 136 -3.06 32.90 -4.04
C THR A 136 -3.45 34.25 -3.47
N ARG A 137 -2.83 35.35 -3.95
CA ARG A 137 -3.18 36.73 -3.54
C ARG A 137 -4.66 37.05 -3.79
N TRP A 138 -5.19 36.62 -4.96
CA TRP A 138 -6.61 36.83 -5.27
C TRP A 138 -7.52 36.12 -4.26
N LEU A 139 -7.22 34.85 -3.91
CA LEU A 139 -7.99 34.10 -2.92
C LEU A 139 -7.88 34.72 -1.52
N GLU A 140 -6.71 35.15 -1.10
CA GLU A 140 -6.49 35.85 0.18
C GLU A 140 -7.30 37.14 0.26
N ASP A 141 -7.26 37.96 -0.78
CA ASP A 141 -8.00 39.23 -0.86
C ASP A 141 -9.52 39.05 -0.87
N ARG A 142 -10.01 37.87 -1.32
CA ARG A 142 -11.44 37.55 -1.43
C ARG A 142 -11.99 36.78 -0.24
N GLN A 143 -11.16 36.47 0.74
CA GLN A 143 -11.67 35.86 1.98
C GLN A 143 -12.70 36.81 2.64
N SER A 144 -13.85 36.25 3.00
CA SER A 144 -14.97 37.00 3.58
C SER A 144 -14.65 37.56 4.97
N SER A 145 -15.16 38.73 5.28
CA SER A 145 -14.92 39.44 6.55
C SER A 145 -16.21 39.92 7.26
N GLY A 146 -17.39 39.57 6.73
CA GLY A 146 -18.68 39.93 7.32
C GLY A 146 -19.06 39.07 8.55
N PRO A 147 -20.02 39.52 9.35
CA PRO A 147 -20.52 38.77 10.50
C PRO A 147 -21.03 37.39 10.11
N GLY A 148 -20.57 36.34 10.81
CA GLY A 148 -20.97 34.94 10.59
C GLY A 148 -20.40 34.26 9.33
N VAL A 149 -19.62 35.00 8.49
CA VAL A 149 -19.02 34.49 7.25
C VAL A 149 -17.51 34.70 7.18
N THR A 150 -16.93 35.36 8.19
CA THR A 150 -15.50 35.65 8.26
C THR A 150 -14.68 34.38 8.16
N GLY A 151 -13.78 34.29 7.16
CA GLY A 151 -12.93 33.14 6.93
C GLY A 151 -13.42 32.20 5.81
N GLY A 152 -14.65 32.41 5.31
CA GLY A 152 -15.18 31.68 4.14
C GLY A 152 -14.98 32.43 2.82
N TRP A 153 -15.55 31.88 1.72
CA TRP A 153 -15.54 32.51 0.39
C TRP A 153 -16.92 32.40 -0.27
N SER A 154 -17.18 33.30 -1.20
CA SER A 154 -18.36 33.35 -2.08
C SER A 154 -17.94 33.32 -3.56
N TYR A 155 -18.89 33.37 -4.49
CA TYR A 155 -18.66 33.23 -5.92
C TYR A 155 -17.79 34.31 -6.58
N GLY A 156 -17.70 35.48 -6.08
CA GLY A 156 -16.97 36.55 -6.73
C GLY A 156 -16.42 37.58 -5.77
N ALA A 157 -16.52 38.87 -6.16
CA ALA A 157 -15.93 39.96 -5.40
C ALA A 157 -16.61 40.25 -4.04
N ASN A 158 -17.76 39.67 -3.75
CA ASN A 158 -18.52 39.94 -2.54
C ASN A 158 -17.91 39.26 -1.31
N ARG A 159 -17.35 40.07 -0.40
CA ARG A 159 -16.76 39.61 0.87
C ARG A 159 -17.75 39.57 2.04
N SER A 160 -19.02 39.92 1.81
CA SER A 160 -20.06 39.90 2.86
C SER A 160 -20.85 38.59 2.90
N GLY A 161 -20.60 37.67 1.96
CA GLY A 161 -21.21 36.34 1.90
C GLY A 161 -20.17 35.23 1.91
N ALA A 162 -20.57 34.03 2.29
CA ALA A 162 -19.79 32.82 2.15
C ALA A 162 -20.71 31.61 2.00
N ASP A 163 -20.27 30.60 1.24
CA ASP A 163 -20.86 29.31 1.24
C ASP A 163 -19.77 28.20 1.32
N ASN A 164 -20.16 27.06 1.81
CA ASN A 164 -19.21 25.97 2.09
C ASN A 164 -18.62 25.34 0.82
N SER A 165 -19.30 25.44 -0.33
CA SER A 165 -18.79 24.90 -1.58
C SER A 165 -17.66 25.76 -2.16
N ASN A 166 -17.82 27.08 -2.22
CA ASN A 166 -16.76 28.00 -2.61
C ASN A 166 -15.60 27.97 -1.61
N SER A 167 -15.92 27.95 -0.30
CA SER A 167 -14.91 27.96 0.76
C SER A 167 -13.99 26.76 0.70
N GLN A 168 -14.49 25.53 0.43
CA GLN A 168 -13.61 24.37 0.28
C GLN A 168 -12.70 24.45 -0.95
N PHE A 169 -13.22 25.00 -2.10
CA PHE A 169 -12.39 25.13 -3.30
C PHE A 169 -11.27 26.13 -3.09
N ALA A 170 -11.56 27.26 -2.43
CA ALA A 170 -10.54 28.23 -2.07
C ALA A 170 -9.43 27.59 -1.21
N ILE A 171 -9.80 26.85 -0.17
CA ILE A 171 -8.86 26.14 0.70
C ILE A 171 -8.03 25.12 -0.10
N LEU A 172 -8.64 24.36 -1.00
CA LEU A 172 -7.93 23.40 -1.86
C LEU A 172 -6.94 24.11 -2.79
N GLY A 173 -7.32 25.24 -3.39
CA GLY A 173 -6.43 26.03 -4.23
C GLY A 173 -5.23 26.55 -3.46
N LEU A 174 -5.46 27.16 -2.29
CA LEU A 174 -4.40 27.65 -1.40
C LEU A 174 -3.47 26.54 -0.91
N HIS A 175 -4.03 25.39 -0.53
CA HIS A 175 -3.24 24.22 -0.09
C HIS A 175 -2.31 23.73 -1.19
N GLU A 176 -2.80 23.55 -2.42
CA GLU A 176 -1.96 23.10 -3.54
C GLU A 176 -0.93 24.17 -3.96
N ALA A 177 -1.26 25.46 -3.86
CA ALA A 177 -0.29 26.53 -4.08
C ALA A 177 0.84 26.49 -3.05
N GLN A 178 0.51 26.28 -1.78
CA GLN A 178 1.52 26.17 -0.72
C GLN A 178 2.41 24.95 -0.89
N ARG A 179 1.86 23.81 -1.26
CA ARG A 179 2.62 22.60 -1.63
C ARG A 179 3.54 22.83 -2.85
N ALA A 180 3.14 23.71 -3.75
CA ALA A 180 3.95 24.13 -4.89
C ALA A 180 5.04 25.16 -4.54
N GLY A 181 5.11 25.63 -3.27
CA GLY A 181 6.12 26.53 -2.75
C GLY A 181 5.67 28.01 -2.65
N VAL A 182 4.40 28.32 -2.91
CA VAL A 182 3.85 29.66 -2.71
C VAL A 182 3.56 29.89 -1.24
N ARG A 183 3.95 31.06 -0.73
CA ARG A 183 3.64 31.42 0.67
C ARG A 183 2.20 31.90 0.80
N VAL A 184 1.42 31.28 1.68
CA VAL A 184 0.07 31.68 2.04
C VAL A 184 0.09 32.39 3.41
N ASN A 185 -0.70 33.46 3.55
CA ASN A 185 -0.81 34.24 4.80
C ASN A 185 -1.41 33.33 5.92
N PRO A 186 -0.70 33.11 7.05
CA PRO A 186 -1.19 32.26 8.13
C PRO A 186 -2.56 32.67 8.70
N ASN A 187 -2.92 33.98 8.64
CA ASN A 187 -4.23 34.44 9.07
C ASN A 187 -5.38 33.85 8.25
N VAL A 188 -5.14 33.56 6.97
CA VAL A 188 -6.16 32.97 6.09
C VAL A 188 -6.55 31.58 6.62
N TRP A 189 -5.60 30.78 6.98
CA TRP A 189 -5.81 29.44 7.55
C TRP A 189 -6.56 29.53 8.89
N ARG A 190 -6.11 30.41 9.79
CA ARG A 190 -6.72 30.60 11.11
C ARG A 190 -8.17 31.08 11.05
N LEU A 191 -8.50 31.99 10.14
CA LEU A 191 -9.87 32.47 9.95
C LEU A 191 -10.74 31.39 9.32
N SER A 192 -10.21 30.62 8.35
CA SER A 192 -10.92 29.52 7.74
C SER A 192 -11.23 28.41 8.74
N GLN A 193 -10.28 28.02 9.59
CA GLN A 193 -10.53 27.02 10.62
C GLN A 193 -11.72 27.43 11.50
N LYS A 194 -11.70 28.65 12.02
CA LYS A 194 -12.79 29.18 12.83
C LYS A 194 -14.14 29.22 12.09
N TYR A 195 -14.13 29.56 10.80
CA TYR A 195 -15.33 29.54 9.97
C TYR A 195 -15.93 28.11 9.90
N TRP A 196 -15.10 27.10 9.62
CA TRP A 196 -15.56 25.72 9.49
C TRP A 196 -15.99 25.11 10.81
N GLU A 197 -15.33 25.45 11.93
CA GLU A 197 -15.76 25.06 13.27
C GLU A 197 -17.14 25.64 13.60
N ALA A 198 -17.33 26.91 13.35
CA ALA A 198 -18.61 27.62 13.60
C ALA A 198 -19.74 27.18 12.66
N ALA A 199 -19.41 26.72 11.45
CA ALA A 199 -20.37 26.26 10.45
C ALA A 199 -20.83 24.81 10.69
N GLN A 200 -20.15 24.03 11.57
CA GLN A 200 -20.54 22.66 11.89
C GLN A 200 -21.86 22.64 12.67
N ARG A 201 -22.74 21.76 12.27
CA ARG A 201 -24.02 21.50 12.92
C ARG A 201 -23.86 20.62 14.16
N LEU A 202 -24.84 20.63 15.04
CA LEU A 202 -24.85 19.81 16.26
C LEU A 202 -24.80 18.30 15.99
N ASP A 203 -25.29 17.86 14.82
CA ASP A 203 -25.23 16.45 14.40
C ASP A 203 -23.86 16.05 13.79
N GLY A 204 -22.92 16.97 13.71
CA GLY A 204 -21.59 16.78 13.13
C GLY A 204 -21.48 17.06 11.62
N SER A 205 -22.60 17.31 10.94
CA SER A 205 -22.61 17.60 9.49
C SER A 205 -22.34 19.07 9.18
N TRP A 206 -22.20 19.38 7.88
CA TRP A 206 -22.22 20.74 7.34
C TRP A 206 -23.29 20.89 6.28
N GLY A 207 -23.94 22.04 6.26
CA GLY A 207 -24.88 22.48 5.23
C GLY A 207 -24.20 23.31 4.15
N TYR A 208 -24.97 23.83 3.17
CA TYR A 208 -24.44 24.67 2.09
C TYR A 208 -23.94 26.03 2.61
N THR A 209 -24.62 26.64 3.57
CA THR A 209 -24.23 27.90 4.23
C THR A 209 -24.03 27.68 5.73
N ALA A 210 -23.15 28.47 6.34
CA ALA A 210 -22.98 28.49 7.78
C ALA A 210 -24.30 28.81 8.50
N GLY A 211 -24.75 27.92 9.40
CA GLY A 211 -25.97 28.07 10.17
C GLY A 211 -27.29 27.86 9.40
N GLY A 212 -27.27 27.61 8.09
CA GLY A 212 -28.45 27.44 7.25
C GLY A 212 -28.58 26.04 6.56
N GLY A 213 -29.83 25.66 6.26
CA GLY A 213 -30.12 24.42 5.52
C GLY A 213 -29.86 23.11 6.29
N ASN A 214 -30.11 22.00 5.65
CA ASN A 214 -29.81 20.68 6.18
C ASN A 214 -28.34 20.29 5.86
N GLY A 215 -27.71 19.48 6.71
CA GLY A 215 -26.42 18.85 6.40
C GLY A 215 -26.55 17.93 5.18
N THR A 216 -25.50 17.92 4.34
CA THR A 216 -25.43 17.05 3.16
C THR A 216 -24.10 16.31 3.11
N GLY A 217 -24.07 15.18 2.42
CA GLY A 217 -22.83 14.38 2.23
C GLY A 217 -21.72 15.21 1.59
N SER A 218 -22.03 15.96 0.51
CA SER A 218 -21.05 16.81 -0.17
C SER A 218 -20.47 17.90 0.70
N MET A 219 -21.30 18.59 1.47
CA MET A 219 -20.82 19.66 2.37
C MET A 219 -20.12 19.12 3.62
N THR A 220 -20.55 17.95 4.11
CA THR A 220 -19.84 17.27 5.20
C THR A 220 -18.44 16.81 4.75
N CYS A 221 -18.30 16.28 3.54
CA CYS A 221 -16.98 16.00 2.95
C CYS A 221 -16.14 17.27 2.81
N ALA A 222 -16.77 18.38 2.41
CA ALA A 222 -16.09 19.69 2.31
C ALA A 222 -15.57 20.16 3.67
N GLY A 223 -16.41 20.06 4.72
CA GLY A 223 -16.02 20.42 6.09
C GLY A 223 -14.88 19.57 6.62
N ILE A 224 -14.96 18.26 6.48
CA ILE A 224 -13.90 17.31 6.91
C ILE A 224 -12.56 17.65 6.21
N ALA A 225 -12.56 17.79 4.88
CA ALA A 225 -11.36 18.12 4.12
C ALA A 225 -10.77 19.47 4.51
N SER A 226 -11.63 20.49 4.70
CA SER A 226 -11.20 21.83 5.08
C SER A 226 -10.66 21.88 6.50
N MET A 227 -11.29 21.18 7.45
CA MET A 227 -10.79 21.06 8.83
C MET A 227 -9.43 20.39 8.86
N TRP A 228 -9.24 19.33 8.08
CA TRP A 228 -7.95 18.62 8.00
C TRP A 228 -6.84 19.53 7.46
N ILE A 229 -7.09 20.23 6.33
CA ILE A 229 -6.11 21.15 5.73
C ILE A 229 -5.80 22.31 6.67
N THR A 230 -6.82 22.94 7.27
CA THR A 230 -6.58 24.11 8.14
C THR A 230 -5.86 23.73 9.42
N ALA A 231 -6.11 22.55 9.97
CA ALA A 231 -5.40 22.04 11.14
C ALA A 231 -3.88 21.95 10.90
N GLU A 232 -3.45 21.42 9.75
CA GLU A 232 -2.04 21.35 9.34
C GLU A 232 -1.32 22.70 9.40
N HIS A 233 -2.04 23.81 9.17
CA HIS A 233 -1.47 25.16 9.11
C HIS A 233 -1.71 26.01 10.37
N THR A 234 -2.58 25.60 11.28
CA THR A 234 -3.02 26.42 12.43
C THR A 234 -2.81 25.77 13.78
N GLU A 235 -2.83 24.46 13.84
CA GLU A 235 -2.57 23.75 15.08
C GLU A 235 -1.07 23.87 15.42
N ARG A 236 -0.77 24.03 16.71
CA ARG A 236 0.61 23.89 17.14
C ARG A 236 0.96 22.43 16.95
N PRO A 237 1.95 22.11 16.12
CA PRO A 237 2.39 20.72 16.01
C PRO A 237 2.79 20.23 17.41
N ASP A 238 2.48 18.97 17.71
CA ASP A 238 2.91 18.32 18.94
C ASP A 238 4.44 18.29 19.05
N ALA A 239 5.12 18.43 17.92
CA ALA A 239 6.53 18.70 17.80
C ALA A 239 6.76 20.17 17.47
N PHE A 240 7.64 20.85 18.22
CA PHE A 240 8.00 22.24 17.98
C PHE A 240 9.48 22.51 18.26
N VAL A 241 10.00 23.54 17.62
CA VAL A 241 11.38 23.99 17.76
C VAL A 241 11.40 25.22 18.65
N ASN A 242 12.27 25.22 19.68
CA ASN A 242 12.53 26.36 20.54
C ASN A 242 14.03 26.65 20.54
N GLY A 243 14.45 27.63 19.73
CA GLY A 243 15.85 27.90 19.46
C GLY A 243 16.51 26.69 18.75
N THR A 244 17.51 26.08 19.38
CA THR A 244 18.19 24.89 18.85
C THR A 244 17.63 23.58 19.40
N SER A 245 16.61 23.62 20.25
CA SER A 245 16.00 22.44 20.88
C SER A 245 14.72 22.05 20.16
N ILE A 246 14.56 20.73 19.96
CA ILE A 246 13.34 20.12 19.46
C ILE A 246 12.58 19.54 20.66
N SER A 247 11.32 19.95 20.81
CA SER A 247 10.39 19.38 21.78
C SER A 247 9.38 18.51 21.04
N CYS A 248 9.27 17.27 21.47
CA CYS A 248 8.29 16.30 20.98
C CYS A 248 7.24 16.09 22.07
N CYS A 249 5.98 15.96 21.70
CA CYS A 249 4.91 15.58 22.61
C CYS A 249 4.55 16.65 23.67
N GLY A 250 3.80 17.63 23.25
CA GLY A 250 3.42 18.76 24.15
C GLY A 250 1.99 19.29 24.02
N GLY A 251 1.13 18.75 23.18
CA GLY A 251 -0.22 19.26 23.03
C GLY A 251 -1.12 18.37 22.19
N GLY A 252 -2.08 17.76 22.80
CA GLY A 252 -3.15 17.08 22.03
C GLY A 252 -4.09 18.08 21.40
N SER A 253 -4.18 18.18 20.09
CA SER A 253 -5.20 18.96 19.44
C SER A 253 -6.58 18.29 19.58
N SER A 254 -7.62 19.11 19.79
CA SER A 254 -8.99 18.63 19.84
C SER A 254 -9.56 18.47 18.43
N ALA A 255 -9.34 17.34 17.80
CA ALA A 255 -9.91 17.00 16.49
C ALA A 255 -11.43 16.71 16.51
N LYS A 256 -12.17 17.21 17.52
CA LYS A 256 -13.61 16.95 17.69
C LYS A 256 -14.46 17.26 16.45
N PRO A 257 -14.32 18.42 15.79
CA PRO A 257 -15.12 18.70 14.60
C PRO A 257 -14.89 17.70 13.47
N LEU A 258 -13.63 17.31 13.25
CA LEU A 258 -13.25 16.32 12.26
C LEU A 258 -13.88 14.95 12.55
N GLU A 259 -13.76 14.45 13.78
CA GLU A 259 -14.32 13.18 14.20
C GLU A 259 -15.85 13.17 14.18
N ASN A 260 -16.51 14.24 14.58
CA ASN A 260 -17.96 14.40 14.48
C ASN A 260 -18.43 14.29 13.02
N GLY A 261 -17.72 14.95 12.10
CA GLY A 261 -18.00 14.88 10.66
C GLY A 261 -17.83 13.46 10.11
N LEU A 262 -16.75 12.79 10.46
CA LEU A 262 -16.50 11.39 10.06
C LEU A 262 -17.55 10.43 10.60
N GLN A 263 -18.00 10.61 11.85
CA GLN A 263 -19.06 9.81 12.43
C GLN A 263 -20.40 10.03 11.70
N TRP A 264 -20.74 11.28 11.39
CA TRP A 264 -21.95 11.57 10.62
C TRP A 264 -21.88 10.95 9.23
N LEU A 265 -20.73 11.10 8.54
CA LEU A 265 -20.51 10.57 7.19
C LEU A 265 -20.59 9.05 7.18
N GLY A 266 -20.02 8.35 8.17
CA GLY A 266 -20.11 6.89 8.31
C GLY A 266 -21.54 6.39 8.54
N LYS A 267 -22.33 7.09 9.36
CA LYS A 267 -23.75 6.75 9.60
C LYS A 267 -24.65 6.99 8.39
N ASN A 268 -24.29 7.94 7.52
CA ASN A 268 -25.08 8.34 6.36
C ASN A 268 -24.42 7.94 5.03
N PHE A 269 -23.43 7.06 5.06
CA PHE A 269 -22.67 6.67 3.90
C PHE A 269 -23.54 6.16 2.74
N SER A 270 -23.23 6.57 1.53
CA SER A 270 -23.85 6.06 0.31
C SER A 270 -22.95 6.35 -0.90
N VAL A 271 -22.93 5.46 -1.87
CA VAL A 271 -22.30 5.68 -3.18
C VAL A 271 -23.31 5.91 -4.30
N THR A 272 -24.63 5.83 -3.98
CA THR A 272 -25.72 5.96 -4.97
C THR A 272 -26.53 7.25 -4.85
N ARG A 273 -26.33 8.00 -3.76
CA ARG A 273 -27.01 9.28 -3.49
C ARG A 273 -26.09 10.22 -2.71
N ASN A 274 -26.33 11.52 -2.78
CA ASN A 274 -25.71 12.54 -1.91
C ASN A 274 -26.59 12.66 -0.63
N PRO A 275 -26.19 12.07 0.52
CA PRO A 275 -27.04 12.03 1.72
C PRO A 275 -27.40 13.43 2.27
N PRO A 276 -28.58 13.59 2.84
CA PRO A 276 -29.72 12.68 2.93
C PRO A 276 -30.59 12.68 1.67
N GLY A 277 -30.19 13.45 0.64
CA GLY A 277 -30.92 13.67 -0.59
C GLY A 277 -30.81 12.55 -1.64
N GLY A 278 -31.14 12.90 -2.88
CA GLY A 278 -31.10 12.00 -4.04
C GLY A 278 -29.78 12.05 -4.82
N GLN A 279 -29.87 11.92 -6.16
CA GLN A 279 -28.70 11.88 -7.04
C GLN A 279 -28.16 13.28 -7.45
N GLN A 280 -28.80 14.35 -6.96
CA GLN A 280 -28.30 15.70 -7.21
C GLN A 280 -26.90 15.88 -6.62
N TRP A 281 -25.97 16.35 -7.41
CA TRP A 281 -24.56 16.54 -7.04
C TRP A 281 -23.86 15.23 -6.56
N LEU A 282 -24.28 14.08 -7.07
CA LEU A 282 -23.74 12.79 -6.63
C LEU A 282 -22.24 12.67 -6.96
N ARG A 283 -21.82 13.05 -8.19
CA ARG A 283 -20.40 12.91 -8.59
C ARG A 283 -19.51 13.88 -7.82
N TYR A 284 -20.01 15.07 -7.58
CA TYR A 284 -19.37 16.05 -6.71
C TYR A 284 -19.22 15.55 -5.26
N TYR A 285 -20.25 14.91 -4.71
CA TYR A 285 -20.18 14.27 -3.39
C TYR A 285 -19.13 13.16 -3.37
N LEU A 286 -19.11 12.28 -4.37
CA LEU A 286 -18.13 11.19 -4.44
C LEU A 286 -16.69 11.70 -4.60
N TYR A 287 -16.49 12.77 -5.35
CA TYR A 287 -15.20 13.47 -5.40
C TYR A 287 -14.80 14.02 -4.01
N GLY A 288 -15.78 14.53 -3.25
CA GLY A 288 -15.57 14.93 -1.84
C GLY A 288 -15.23 13.74 -0.96
N LEU A 289 -15.90 12.61 -1.13
CA LEU A 289 -15.67 11.36 -0.39
C LEU A 289 -14.24 10.81 -0.62
N GLU A 290 -13.75 10.85 -1.88
CA GLU A 290 -12.37 10.50 -2.21
C GLU A 290 -11.36 11.35 -1.43
N ARG A 291 -11.59 12.67 -1.37
CA ARG A 291 -10.73 13.57 -0.61
C ARG A 291 -10.74 13.28 0.89
N VAL A 292 -11.93 13.04 1.46
CA VAL A 292 -12.03 12.62 2.87
C VAL A 292 -11.21 11.37 3.12
N GLY A 293 -11.41 10.32 2.33
CA GLY A 293 -10.67 9.06 2.49
C GLY A 293 -9.16 9.25 2.40
N ARG A 294 -8.69 10.10 1.48
CA ARG A 294 -7.26 10.35 1.28
C ARG A 294 -6.64 11.28 2.35
N PHE A 295 -7.26 12.42 2.65
CA PHE A 295 -6.70 13.37 3.61
C PHE A 295 -6.69 12.78 5.03
N THR A 296 -7.77 12.11 5.41
CA THR A 296 -7.83 11.45 6.72
C THR A 296 -7.13 10.08 6.72
N ALA A 297 -6.61 9.65 5.57
CA ALA A 297 -5.96 8.37 5.36
C ALA A 297 -6.82 7.17 5.81
N ARG A 298 -8.14 7.28 5.76
CA ARG A 298 -9.06 6.22 6.19
C ARG A 298 -9.40 5.31 5.02
N ARG A 299 -9.18 4.02 5.19
CA ARG A 299 -9.70 3.00 4.28
C ARG A 299 -11.21 2.85 4.43
N PHE A 300 -11.69 2.86 5.65
CA PHE A 300 -13.11 2.73 5.96
C PHE A 300 -13.68 4.05 6.49
N ILE A 301 -14.88 4.40 6.03
CA ILE A 301 -15.71 5.48 6.57
C ILE A 301 -16.93 4.81 7.17
N GLY A 302 -17.01 4.77 8.50
CA GLY A 302 -17.84 3.78 9.18
C GLY A 302 -17.34 2.38 8.89
N ASN A 303 -18.22 1.49 8.44
CA ASN A 303 -17.89 0.11 8.04
C ASN A 303 -17.78 -0.05 6.51
N HIS A 304 -17.70 1.06 5.76
CA HIS A 304 -17.73 1.07 4.30
C HIS A 304 -16.35 1.28 3.72
N ASP A 305 -15.87 0.37 2.88
CA ASP A 305 -14.71 0.58 2.03
C ASP A 305 -15.10 1.56 0.91
N TRP A 306 -14.88 2.85 1.19
CA TRP A 306 -15.33 3.94 0.34
C TRP A 306 -14.82 3.84 -1.09
N TYR A 307 -13.58 3.34 -1.27
CA TYR A 307 -13.00 3.22 -2.61
C TYR A 307 -13.59 2.04 -3.37
N LEU A 308 -13.66 0.86 -2.76
CA LEU A 308 -14.18 -0.34 -3.41
C LEU A 308 -15.66 -0.16 -3.80
N GLU A 309 -16.49 0.34 -2.88
CA GLU A 309 -17.92 0.56 -3.15
C GLU A 309 -18.14 1.64 -4.22
N GLY A 310 -17.38 2.73 -4.14
CA GLY A 310 -17.44 3.80 -5.14
C GLY A 310 -16.94 3.37 -6.51
N ALA A 311 -15.85 2.60 -6.58
CA ALA A 311 -15.32 2.08 -7.84
C ALA A 311 -16.31 1.11 -8.51
N LYS A 312 -16.93 0.20 -7.75
CA LYS A 312 -18.02 -0.67 -8.24
C LYS A 312 -19.16 0.14 -8.85
N MET A 313 -19.61 1.17 -8.14
CA MET A 313 -20.68 2.05 -8.62
C MET A 313 -20.25 2.79 -9.90
N PHE A 314 -19.04 3.33 -9.96
CA PHE A 314 -18.57 4.02 -11.17
C PHE A 314 -18.45 3.05 -12.35
N VAL A 315 -17.77 1.91 -12.21
CA VAL A 315 -17.62 0.93 -13.28
C VAL A 315 -18.96 0.46 -13.81
N SER A 316 -19.95 0.17 -12.94
CA SER A 316 -21.28 -0.26 -13.35
C SER A 316 -22.14 0.85 -13.99
N SER A 317 -21.84 2.13 -13.73
CA SER A 317 -22.61 3.28 -14.24
C SER A 317 -21.97 3.98 -15.45
N GLN A 318 -20.80 3.53 -15.92
CA GLN A 318 -20.16 4.08 -17.10
C GLN A 318 -20.94 3.74 -18.36
N ASP A 319 -21.11 4.70 -19.24
CA ASP A 319 -21.70 4.46 -20.54
C ASP A 319 -20.76 3.59 -21.41
N PRO A 320 -21.16 2.37 -21.77
CA PRO A 320 -20.29 1.42 -22.44
C PRO A 320 -19.90 1.83 -23.88
N LEU A 321 -20.69 2.70 -24.52
CA LEU A 321 -20.46 3.14 -25.90
C LEU A 321 -19.54 4.38 -25.94
N SER A 322 -19.80 5.36 -25.11
CA SER A 322 -19.04 6.60 -25.11
C SER A 322 -17.84 6.56 -24.16
N GLY A 323 -17.92 5.85 -23.07
CA GLY A 323 -16.96 5.84 -21.95
C GLY A 323 -17.15 7.01 -20.98
N SER A 324 -18.24 7.81 -21.15
CA SER A 324 -18.55 8.92 -20.25
C SER A 324 -19.29 8.46 -18.99
N PHE A 325 -19.32 9.36 -17.99
CA PHE A 325 -20.20 9.24 -16.84
C PHE A 325 -21.29 10.31 -16.94
N GLN A 326 -22.51 9.90 -17.22
CA GLN A 326 -23.65 10.79 -17.24
C GLN A 326 -24.23 10.96 -15.84
N SER A 327 -24.68 12.17 -15.53
CA SER A 327 -25.42 12.45 -14.30
C SER A 327 -26.91 12.58 -14.61
N LYS A 328 -27.75 11.99 -13.77
CA LYS A 328 -29.21 12.23 -13.78
C LYS A 328 -29.57 13.53 -13.04
N GLY A 329 -28.57 14.29 -12.60
CA GLY A 329 -28.72 15.50 -11.80
C GLY A 329 -28.19 16.76 -12.49
N SER A 330 -27.63 17.67 -11.69
CA SER A 330 -27.21 19.01 -12.11
C SER A 330 -25.82 19.08 -12.76
N GLU A 331 -25.06 17.97 -12.77
CA GLU A 331 -23.71 17.93 -13.36
C GLU A 331 -23.79 17.56 -14.83
N ASP A 332 -23.10 18.31 -15.70
CA ASP A 332 -22.96 17.91 -17.11
C ASP A 332 -21.94 16.75 -17.28
N ALA A 333 -21.94 16.13 -18.46
CA ALA A 333 -21.13 14.95 -18.73
C ALA A 333 -19.60 15.21 -18.60
N VAL A 334 -19.11 16.40 -18.94
CA VAL A 334 -17.68 16.76 -18.81
C VAL A 334 -17.28 16.84 -17.34
N VAL A 335 -18.07 17.53 -16.53
CA VAL A 335 -17.84 17.69 -15.08
C VAL A 335 -17.99 16.33 -14.38
N ALA A 336 -19.08 15.60 -14.67
CA ALA A 336 -19.36 14.29 -14.09
C ALA A 336 -18.25 13.27 -14.41
N THR A 337 -17.77 13.24 -15.67
CA THR A 337 -16.69 12.34 -16.08
C THR A 337 -15.35 12.73 -15.46
N SER A 338 -15.08 14.04 -15.27
CA SER A 338 -13.88 14.52 -14.61
C SER A 338 -13.85 14.12 -13.13
N PHE A 339 -14.96 14.27 -12.40
CA PHE A 339 -15.06 13.83 -11.00
C PHE A 339 -14.94 12.30 -10.87
N ALA A 340 -15.57 11.54 -11.76
CA ALA A 340 -15.46 10.09 -11.80
C ALA A 340 -13.99 9.64 -12.05
N LEU A 341 -13.32 10.28 -13.01
CA LEU A 341 -11.93 10.00 -13.33
C LEU A 341 -10.99 10.33 -12.14
N LEU A 342 -11.22 11.46 -11.45
CA LEU A 342 -10.48 11.82 -10.24
C LEU A 342 -10.68 10.78 -9.13
N PHE A 343 -11.93 10.36 -8.89
CA PHE A 343 -12.22 9.33 -7.90
C PHE A 343 -11.49 8.02 -8.20
N LEU A 344 -11.64 7.50 -9.42
CA LEU A 344 -11.05 6.22 -9.81
C LEU A 344 -9.51 6.27 -9.81
N ALA A 345 -8.92 7.33 -10.40
CA ALA A 345 -7.48 7.44 -10.56
C ALA A 345 -6.75 7.74 -9.24
N LYS A 346 -7.26 8.68 -8.44
CA LYS A 346 -6.62 9.05 -7.15
C LYS A 346 -6.88 8.01 -6.06
N GLY A 347 -8.07 7.41 -6.04
CA GLY A 347 -8.43 6.43 -5.03
C GLY A 347 -7.65 5.12 -5.13
N ARG A 348 -7.17 4.72 -6.33
CA ARG A 348 -6.39 3.51 -6.56
C ARG A 348 -4.89 3.62 -6.30
N ARG A 349 -4.38 4.79 -5.91
CA ARG A 349 -2.95 5.00 -5.66
C ARG A 349 -2.38 3.94 -4.73
N PRO A 350 -1.14 3.45 -4.99
CA PRO A 350 -0.49 2.49 -4.11
C PRO A 350 -0.41 3.00 -2.67
N VAL A 351 -0.66 2.11 -1.73
CA VAL A 351 -0.45 2.36 -0.30
C VAL A 351 0.99 2.00 0.02
N VAL A 352 1.75 2.96 0.53
CA VAL A 352 3.16 2.77 0.90
C VAL A 352 3.28 2.22 2.32
N ILE A 353 2.47 2.75 3.24
CA ILE A 353 2.53 2.46 4.67
C ILE A 353 1.14 2.61 5.29
N ALA A 354 0.82 1.74 6.23
CA ALA A 354 -0.34 1.86 7.10
C ALA A 354 0.10 2.29 8.50
N LYS A 355 -0.54 3.32 9.07
CA LYS A 355 -0.37 3.72 10.46
C LYS A 355 -1.34 2.94 11.34
N SER A 356 -0.81 2.17 12.27
CA SER A 356 -1.61 1.36 13.21
C SER A 356 -2.36 2.25 14.19
N ARG A 357 -3.69 2.17 14.17
CA ARG A 357 -4.54 2.70 15.23
C ARG A 357 -4.74 1.61 16.29
N HIS A 358 -4.26 1.84 17.49
CA HIS A 358 -4.31 0.87 18.59
C HIS A 358 -4.59 1.55 19.92
N GLY A 359 -5.07 0.79 20.88
CA GLY A 359 -5.31 1.23 22.25
C GLY A 359 -6.46 2.23 22.44
N PRO A 360 -6.83 2.51 23.69
CA PRO A 360 -7.76 3.56 24.05
C PRO A 360 -7.03 4.90 24.02
N ARG A 361 -7.58 5.95 23.48
CA ARG A 361 -7.01 7.30 23.30
C ARG A 361 -6.22 7.41 21.99
N ASN A 362 -5.71 8.59 21.70
CA ASN A 362 -4.94 8.89 20.50
C ASN A 362 -3.42 8.66 20.69
N ASP A 363 -2.99 7.76 21.55
CA ASP A 363 -1.58 7.50 21.82
C ASP A 363 -0.80 7.07 20.57
N TRP A 364 -1.46 6.30 19.69
CA TRP A 364 -0.94 5.91 18.37
C TRP A 364 -0.69 7.09 17.43
N ASN A 365 -1.28 8.25 17.70
CA ASN A 365 -1.25 9.43 16.84
C ASN A 365 -0.72 10.65 17.57
N GLN A 366 0.38 10.49 18.29
CA GLN A 366 1.07 11.59 18.98
C GLN A 366 1.52 12.67 17.99
N HIS A 367 1.81 12.29 16.77
CA HIS A 367 2.17 13.17 15.65
C HIS A 367 1.18 12.93 14.51
N GLY A 368 0.31 13.93 14.28
CA GLY A 368 -0.84 13.81 13.36
C GLY A 368 -0.46 13.75 11.89
N HIS A 369 0.66 14.39 11.52
CA HIS A 369 1.10 14.56 10.13
C HIS A 369 2.40 13.82 9.80
N ASP A 370 2.99 13.09 10.75
CA ASP A 370 4.27 12.38 10.60
C ASP A 370 4.34 11.52 9.34
N ILE A 371 3.40 10.60 9.18
CA ILE A 371 3.35 9.69 8.03
C ILE A 371 3.00 10.41 6.73
N SER A 372 2.14 11.44 6.78
CA SER A 372 1.81 12.22 5.58
C SER A 372 3.03 12.95 5.04
N HIS A 373 3.84 13.57 5.90
CA HIS A 373 5.09 14.25 5.49
C HIS A 373 6.15 13.27 4.99
N LEU A 374 6.30 12.10 5.65
CA LEU A 374 7.19 11.04 5.16
C LEU A 374 6.76 10.56 3.77
N VAL A 375 5.47 10.29 3.56
CA VAL A 375 4.97 9.83 2.26
C VAL A 375 5.11 10.91 1.19
N GLU A 376 4.88 12.18 1.51
CA GLU A 376 5.14 13.29 0.59
C GLU A 376 6.63 13.39 0.18
N PHE A 377 7.54 13.18 1.12
CA PHE A 377 8.98 13.12 0.84
C PHE A 377 9.32 11.99 -0.13
N ILE A 378 8.73 10.79 0.07
CA ILE A 378 8.92 9.63 -0.81
C ILE A 378 8.27 9.87 -2.18
N GLU A 379 7.04 10.41 -2.24
CA GLU A 379 6.32 10.73 -3.48
C GLU A 379 7.13 11.66 -4.39
N LYS A 380 7.78 12.67 -3.83
CA LYS A 380 8.65 13.60 -4.58
C LYS A 380 9.86 12.88 -5.21
N ARG A 381 10.38 11.84 -4.54
CA ARG A 381 11.56 11.09 -5.00
C ARG A 381 11.21 9.99 -6.00
N TRP A 382 10.05 9.35 -5.83
CA TRP A 382 9.56 8.26 -6.68
C TRP A 382 8.57 8.73 -7.75
N ARG A 383 8.62 10.02 -8.08
CA ARG A 383 7.66 10.62 -9.02
C ARG A 383 7.72 10.00 -10.42
N ASP A 384 8.89 9.58 -10.86
CA ASP A 384 9.08 8.94 -12.17
C ASP A 384 8.47 7.55 -12.21
N ASP A 385 8.56 6.79 -11.10
CA ASP A 385 7.99 5.46 -10.97
C ASP A 385 6.47 5.51 -10.70
N TYR A 386 6.03 6.52 -9.94
CA TYR A 386 4.64 6.70 -9.51
C TYR A 386 4.10 8.10 -9.83
N PRO A 387 3.96 8.45 -11.13
CA PRO A 387 3.55 9.81 -11.53
C PRO A 387 2.14 10.19 -11.05
N ALA A 388 1.26 9.21 -10.81
CA ALA A 388 -0.06 9.42 -10.22
C ALA A 388 -0.01 9.73 -8.71
N GLY A 389 1.15 9.54 -8.07
CA GLY A 389 1.38 9.73 -6.65
C GLY A 389 1.14 8.50 -5.81
N LEU A 390 1.44 8.62 -4.52
CA LEU A 390 1.37 7.58 -3.51
C LEU A 390 0.24 7.86 -2.50
N SER A 391 -0.04 6.91 -1.63
CA SER A 391 -0.99 7.08 -0.53
C SER A 391 -0.52 6.31 0.71
N TRP A 392 -1.13 6.64 1.84
CA TRP A 392 -1.03 5.92 3.09
C TRP A 392 -2.42 5.77 3.70
N HIS A 393 -2.57 4.95 4.73
CA HIS A 393 -3.83 4.87 5.45
C HIS A 393 -3.65 4.55 6.93
N VAL A 394 -4.65 4.91 7.73
CA VAL A 394 -4.80 4.48 9.12
C VAL A 394 -5.58 3.18 9.15
N LEU A 395 -5.04 2.19 9.84
CA LEU A 395 -5.66 0.88 10.00
C LEU A 395 -5.99 0.63 11.47
N ASN A 396 -7.24 0.32 11.79
CA ASN A 396 -7.62 -0.12 13.13
C ASN A 396 -7.13 -1.55 13.38
N THR A 397 -5.95 -1.67 13.97
CA THR A 397 -5.30 -2.98 14.19
C THR A 397 -5.95 -3.82 15.27
N GLN A 398 -6.83 -3.27 16.11
CA GLN A 398 -7.63 -4.05 17.06
C GLN A 398 -8.68 -4.91 16.36
N GLU A 399 -9.22 -4.45 15.22
CA GLU A 399 -10.28 -5.09 14.47
C GLU A 399 -9.80 -5.73 13.16
N ALA A 400 -8.67 -5.25 12.61
CA ALA A 400 -8.13 -5.69 11.33
C ALA A 400 -7.79 -7.19 11.34
N ASN A 401 -8.20 -7.88 10.31
CA ASN A 401 -7.73 -9.25 10.01
C ASN A 401 -6.42 -9.22 9.20
N THR A 402 -5.84 -10.38 8.91
CA THR A 402 -4.58 -10.49 8.16
C THR A 402 -4.70 -9.94 6.72
N GLN A 403 -5.86 -10.07 6.08
CA GLN A 403 -6.10 -9.52 4.75
C GLN A 403 -6.13 -7.99 4.75
N ASP A 404 -6.68 -7.39 5.81
CA ASP A 404 -6.66 -5.94 6.00
C ASP A 404 -5.23 -5.42 6.18
N LEU A 405 -4.41 -6.13 6.94
CA LEU A 405 -2.98 -5.83 7.11
C LEU A 405 -2.23 -5.92 5.78
N ALA A 406 -2.48 -6.98 5.00
CA ALA A 406 -1.80 -7.24 3.72
C ALA A 406 -2.05 -6.20 2.62
N GLN A 407 -2.96 -5.26 2.83
CA GLN A 407 -3.20 -4.15 1.90
C GLN A 407 -2.17 -3.02 1.97
N SER A 408 -1.28 -3.08 2.95
CA SER A 408 -0.12 -2.21 3.01
C SER A 408 1.16 -3.05 3.15
N PRO A 409 2.21 -2.75 2.39
CA PRO A 409 3.48 -3.48 2.51
C PRO A 409 4.20 -3.19 3.83
N VAL A 410 3.98 -2.02 4.43
CA VAL A 410 4.60 -1.61 5.69
C VAL A 410 3.53 -1.21 6.69
N LEU A 411 3.62 -1.75 7.90
CA LEU A 411 2.79 -1.38 9.05
C LEU A 411 3.65 -0.57 10.02
N TRP A 412 3.28 0.70 10.23
CA TRP A 412 3.86 1.57 11.25
C TRP A 412 3.14 1.40 12.57
N ILE A 413 3.89 1.16 13.65
CA ILE A 413 3.36 1.03 15.01
C ILE A 413 4.15 1.98 15.90
N GLY A 414 3.54 3.05 16.40
CA GLY A 414 4.19 4.00 17.28
C GLY A 414 3.29 4.39 18.47
N GLY A 415 3.91 4.74 19.60
CA GLY A 415 3.19 5.19 20.79
C GLY A 415 4.07 5.32 22.02
N THR A 416 3.46 5.75 23.12
CA THR A 416 4.11 5.91 24.44
C THR A 416 3.58 4.93 25.47
N ALA A 417 2.30 4.60 25.40
CA ALA A 417 1.61 3.67 26.29
C ALA A 417 1.80 2.20 25.88
N GLY A 418 1.37 1.29 26.75
CA GLY A 418 1.35 -0.14 26.41
C GLY A 418 0.47 -0.43 25.20
N LEU A 419 0.93 -1.33 24.35
CA LEU A 419 0.23 -1.75 23.14
C LEU A 419 -1.04 -2.55 23.45
N ASP A 420 -2.10 -2.24 22.70
CA ASP A 420 -3.30 -3.06 22.60
C ASP A 420 -3.69 -3.19 21.12
N LEU A 421 -3.33 -4.30 20.53
CA LEU A 421 -3.61 -4.64 19.13
C LEU A 421 -4.77 -5.63 18.98
N GLY A 422 -5.57 -5.84 20.03
CA GLY A 422 -6.71 -6.73 20.03
C GLY A 422 -6.33 -8.22 20.20
N LYS A 423 -7.15 -9.12 19.63
CA LYS A 423 -6.98 -10.58 19.85
C LYS A 423 -5.86 -11.16 19.01
N GLU A 424 -5.07 -12.04 19.61
CA GLU A 424 -3.98 -12.80 18.95
C GLU A 424 -3.07 -11.97 18.04
N PRO A 425 -2.51 -10.84 18.53
CA PRO A 425 -1.74 -9.94 17.68
C PRO A 425 -0.49 -10.61 17.12
N GLY A 426 0.18 -11.44 17.91
CA GLY A 426 1.38 -12.16 17.49
C GLY A 426 1.11 -13.06 16.28
N ARG A 427 0.02 -13.85 16.30
CA ARG A 427 -0.35 -14.72 15.18
C ARG A 427 -0.70 -13.91 13.92
N ARG A 428 -1.54 -12.88 14.03
CA ARG A 428 -1.95 -12.07 12.86
C ARG A 428 -0.78 -11.33 12.22
N LEU A 429 0.13 -10.79 13.03
CA LEU A 429 1.32 -10.11 12.54
C LEU A 429 2.34 -11.08 11.96
N ARG A 430 2.46 -12.31 12.51
CA ARG A 430 3.27 -13.38 11.91
C ARG A 430 2.72 -13.74 10.52
N GLU A 431 1.42 -13.96 10.39
CA GLU A 431 0.77 -14.23 9.10
C GLU A 431 0.96 -13.07 8.11
N TYR A 432 0.89 -11.82 8.57
CA TYR A 432 1.17 -10.64 7.75
C TYR A 432 2.61 -10.64 7.22
N ILE A 433 3.58 -10.92 8.08
CA ILE A 433 5.00 -11.03 7.70
C ILE A 433 5.21 -12.21 6.73
N ASP A 434 4.58 -13.36 6.98
CA ASP A 434 4.62 -14.53 6.10
C ASP A 434 4.08 -14.25 4.68
N GLN A 435 3.21 -13.24 4.53
CA GLN A 435 2.70 -12.78 3.24
C GLN A 435 3.57 -11.68 2.60
N GLY A 436 4.71 -11.36 3.18
CA GLY A 436 5.63 -10.34 2.70
C GLY A 436 5.46 -8.96 3.33
N GLY A 437 4.65 -8.84 4.37
CA GLY A 437 4.49 -7.62 5.14
C GLY A 437 5.75 -7.25 5.92
N PHE A 438 5.88 -5.97 6.27
CA PHE A 438 7.00 -5.42 7.01
C PHE A 438 6.49 -4.57 8.18
N ILE A 439 7.11 -4.71 9.36
CA ILE A 439 6.77 -3.89 10.53
C ILE A 439 7.86 -2.85 10.75
N PHE A 440 7.45 -1.58 10.82
CA PHE A 440 8.31 -0.47 11.26
C PHE A 440 7.70 0.13 12.52
N ALA A 441 8.44 0.12 13.62
CA ALA A 441 7.90 0.55 14.91
C ALA A 441 8.82 1.55 15.62
N GLU A 442 8.23 2.38 16.49
CA GLU A 442 8.96 3.36 17.28
C GLU A 442 8.31 3.57 18.65
N ALA A 443 9.13 3.56 19.70
CA ALA A 443 8.74 4.14 20.97
C ALA A 443 8.81 5.66 20.85
N THR A 444 7.65 6.31 20.76
CA THR A 444 7.57 7.76 20.56
C THR A 444 7.76 8.51 21.87
N CYS A 445 8.27 9.72 21.80
CA CYS A 445 8.46 10.61 22.94
C CYS A 445 9.37 10.07 24.06
N THR A 446 9.58 10.85 25.10
CA THR A 446 10.46 10.51 26.23
C THR A 446 9.83 9.54 27.24
N GLU A 447 8.54 9.27 27.14
CA GLU A 447 7.76 8.49 28.09
C GLU A 447 7.43 7.07 27.59
N GLY A 448 7.96 6.65 26.45
CA GLY A 448 7.62 5.40 25.78
C GLY A 448 8.11 4.09 26.42
N ALA A 449 8.50 4.09 27.72
CA ALA A 449 8.96 2.88 28.41
C ALA A 449 7.89 1.77 28.46
N ALA A 450 6.61 2.13 28.59
CA ALA A 450 5.51 1.17 28.58
C ALA A 450 5.31 0.57 27.18
N PHE A 451 5.46 1.39 26.14
CA PHE A 451 5.45 0.95 24.75
C PHE A 451 6.63 0.00 24.47
N ASP A 452 7.87 0.40 24.81
CA ASP A 452 9.06 -0.42 24.57
C ASP A 452 8.93 -1.82 25.19
N LYS A 453 8.46 -1.87 26.45
CA LYS A 453 8.24 -3.15 27.13
C LYS A 453 7.21 -4.03 26.41
N SER A 454 6.04 -3.47 26.08
CA SER A 454 4.96 -4.23 25.42
C SER A 454 5.31 -4.59 23.98
N PHE A 455 6.07 -3.75 23.26
CA PHE A 455 6.51 -4.06 21.90
C PHE A 455 7.53 -5.21 21.88
N ARG A 456 8.48 -5.24 22.81
CA ARG A 456 9.42 -6.37 22.95
C ARG A 456 8.70 -7.68 23.29
N GLN A 457 7.66 -7.62 24.12
CA GLN A 457 6.81 -8.77 24.40
C GLN A 457 6.08 -9.22 23.12
N LEU A 458 5.48 -8.29 22.36
CA LEU A 458 4.82 -8.58 21.09
C LEU A 458 5.78 -9.24 20.09
N VAL A 459 7.03 -8.77 19.99
CA VAL A 459 8.03 -9.42 19.11
C VAL A 459 8.28 -10.87 19.52
N SER A 460 8.33 -11.17 20.83
CA SER A 460 8.48 -12.54 21.31
C SER A 460 7.25 -13.41 21.02
N GLU A 461 6.07 -12.81 20.90
CA GLU A 461 4.84 -13.51 20.50
C GLU A 461 4.80 -13.76 18.97
N ILE A 462 5.31 -12.82 18.16
CA ILE A 462 5.46 -12.97 16.71
C ILE A 462 6.52 -14.01 16.38
N PHE A 463 7.64 -13.99 17.11
CA PHE A 463 8.82 -14.83 16.90
C PHE A 463 9.18 -15.54 18.21
N PRO A 464 8.56 -16.69 18.51
CA PRO A 464 8.92 -17.48 19.69
C PRO A 464 10.24 -18.23 19.50
N GLU A 465 10.77 -18.31 18.28
CA GLU A 465 12.02 -19.01 17.97
C GLU A 465 13.23 -18.19 18.44
N PRO A 466 14.21 -18.80 19.14
CA PRO A 466 15.34 -18.07 19.76
C PRO A 466 16.26 -17.36 18.74
N GLU A 467 16.28 -17.83 17.50
CA GLU A 467 17.09 -17.26 16.41
C GLU A 467 16.50 -15.95 15.83
N HIS A 468 15.23 -15.64 16.10
CA HIS A 468 14.53 -14.46 15.57
C HIS A 468 14.31 -13.40 16.67
N GLN A 469 15.40 -12.84 17.19
CA GLN A 469 15.35 -11.84 18.25
C GLN A 469 15.73 -10.45 17.73
N LEU A 470 15.27 -9.41 18.45
CA LEU A 470 15.69 -8.04 18.19
C LEU A 470 17.21 -7.91 18.37
N SER A 471 17.91 -7.57 17.30
CA SER A 471 19.34 -7.29 17.28
C SER A 471 19.62 -5.92 16.69
N LEU A 472 20.74 -5.29 17.09
CA LEU A 472 21.15 -4.00 16.56
C LEU A 472 21.46 -4.14 15.05
N LEU A 473 20.90 -3.25 14.23
CA LEU A 473 21.19 -3.23 12.80
C LEU A 473 22.66 -2.84 12.57
N PRO A 474 23.41 -3.59 11.74
CA PRO A 474 24.78 -3.27 11.41
C PRO A 474 24.87 -1.99 10.55
N PRO A 475 26.06 -1.33 10.53
CA PRO A 475 26.27 -0.11 9.73
C PRO A 475 26.02 -0.30 8.22
N GLU A 476 26.19 -1.54 7.75
CA GLU A 476 26.00 -1.92 6.34
C GLU A 476 24.54 -2.21 5.99
N HIS A 477 23.62 -2.11 6.95
CA HIS A 477 22.22 -2.40 6.71
C HIS A 477 21.58 -1.35 5.77
N PRO A 478 20.74 -1.75 4.79
CA PRO A 478 20.09 -0.83 3.84
C PRO A 478 19.25 0.29 4.45
N ALA A 479 18.80 0.16 5.69
CA ALA A 479 18.11 1.23 6.41
C ALA A 479 18.93 2.55 6.45
N TRP A 480 20.23 2.48 6.25
CA TRP A 480 21.11 3.63 6.27
C TRP A 480 21.39 4.25 4.89
N TYR A 481 21.04 3.56 3.79
CA TYR A 481 21.41 4.03 2.46
C TYR A 481 20.49 3.61 1.30
N ALA A 482 19.48 2.79 1.51
CA ALA A 482 18.68 2.21 0.41
C ALA A 482 18.10 3.25 -0.55
N GLU A 483 17.74 4.43 -0.07
CA GLU A 483 17.23 5.55 -0.88
C GLU A 483 18.15 6.77 -0.83
N LYS A 484 18.66 7.07 0.35
CA LYS A 484 19.56 8.20 0.60
C LYS A 484 20.49 7.86 1.74
N THR A 485 21.79 8.06 1.54
CA THR A 485 22.78 7.82 2.60
C THR A 485 22.53 8.73 3.80
N VAL A 486 22.44 8.14 4.98
CA VAL A 486 22.33 8.83 6.26
C VAL A 486 23.73 9.00 6.84
N ALA A 487 24.12 10.24 7.11
CA ALA A 487 25.42 10.52 7.68
C ALA A 487 25.56 9.87 9.08
N PRO A 488 26.75 9.35 9.47
CA PRO A 488 26.95 8.63 10.73
C PRO A 488 26.47 9.41 11.95
N ASP A 489 26.66 10.74 11.99
CA ASP A 489 26.25 11.61 13.10
C ASP A 489 24.73 11.65 13.34
N PHE A 490 23.93 11.23 12.37
CA PHE A 490 22.47 11.18 12.45
C PHE A 490 21.92 9.76 12.51
N GLN A 491 22.79 8.74 12.46
CA GLN A 491 22.38 7.37 12.72
C GLN A 491 22.01 7.20 14.20
N ARG A 492 21.02 6.38 14.45
CA ARG A 492 20.52 6.09 15.80
C ARG A 492 20.41 4.58 15.99
N PRO A 493 20.38 4.07 17.21
CA PRO A 493 20.14 2.66 17.42
C PRO A 493 18.81 2.25 16.80
N LEU A 494 18.85 1.35 15.81
CA LEU A 494 17.70 0.66 15.26
C LEU A 494 17.89 -0.82 15.52
N LEU A 495 16.85 -1.49 15.98
CA LEU A 495 16.84 -2.94 16.20
C LEU A 495 16.07 -3.59 15.06
N GLY A 496 16.52 -4.76 14.63
CA GLY A 496 15.85 -5.53 13.59
C GLY A 496 15.60 -6.98 13.99
N VAL A 497 14.64 -7.61 13.32
CA VAL A 497 14.45 -9.07 13.37
C VAL A 497 14.64 -9.60 11.95
N ASP A 498 15.60 -10.48 11.79
CA ASP A 498 15.83 -11.20 10.54
C ASP A 498 14.93 -12.44 10.51
N TYR A 499 14.09 -12.51 9.47
CA TYR A 499 13.23 -13.65 9.22
C TYR A 499 13.07 -13.86 7.71
N GLY A 500 13.28 -15.10 7.28
CA GLY A 500 13.39 -15.40 5.87
C GLY A 500 14.65 -14.78 5.26
N CYS A 501 14.51 -14.10 4.15
CA CYS A 501 15.65 -13.58 3.38
C CYS A 501 16.02 -12.13 3.72
N ARG A 502 15.33 -11.50 4.66
CA ARG A 502 15.55 -10.09 5.00
C ARG A 502 15.19 -9.78 6.44
N THR A 503 15.61 -8.63 6.89
CA THR A 503 15.01 -8.01 8.08
C THR A 503 13.54 -7.72 7.77
N CYS A 504 12.62 -8.27 8.55
CA CYS A 504 11.17 -8.15 8.35
C CYS A 504 10.50 -7.17 9.32
N LEU A 505 11.24 -6.79 10.35
CA LEU A 505 10.80 -5.84 11.37
C LEU A 505 11.98 -4.94 11.74
N ILE A 506 11.73 -3.62 11.76
CA ILE A 506 12.67 -2.62 12.28
C ILE A 506 11.99 -1.84 13.40
N TYR A 507 12.70 -1.68 14.50
CA TYR A 507 12.25 -0.99 15.69
C TYR A 507 13.22 0.10 16.12
N ALA A 508 12.73 1.33 16.27
CA ALA A 508 13.43 2.44 16.90
C ALA A 508 13.07 2.48 18.39
N PRO A 509 13.95 1.98 19.29
CA PRO A 509 13.68 1.97 20.71
C PRO A 509 13.83 3.37 21.30
N LEU A 510 13.35 3.54 22.53
CA LEU A 510 13.69 4.71 23.32
C LEU A 510 15.21 4.87 23.39
N ASN A 511 15.70 5.99 22.92
CA ASN A 511 17.10 6.33 23.08
C ASN A 511 17.34 6.76 24.53
N LYS A 512 17.71 5.80 25.39
CA LYS A 512 18.19 6.01 26.75
C LYS A 512 19.62 5.51 26.88
N PRO A 513 20.59 6.39 26.84
CA PRO A 513 21.67 6.30 27.77
C PRO A 513 21.21 7.00 29.07
N GLU A 514 21.18 6.30 30.16
CA GLU A 514 20.82 6.87 31.50
C GLU A 514 21.69 8.04 31.90
N ASN A 515 22.80 8.32 31.19
CA ASN A 515 23.83 9.31 31.53
C ASN A 515 24.32 10.18 30.37
N GLU A 516 23.73 10.16 29.16
CA GLU A 516 24.16 11.00 28.03
C GLU A 516 23.03 11.92 27.54
N SER A 517 23.26 13.22 27.64
CA SER A 517 22.44 14.27 26.99
C SER A 517 23.13 14.71 25.69
N PRO A 518 22.37 15.10 24.67
CA PRO A 518 20.89 15.21 24.57
C PRO A 518 20.22 13.98 23.93
N ARG A 519 18.99 13.67 24.36
CA ARG A 519 18.16 12.66 23.72
C ARG A 519 17.84 13.08 22.29
N LEU A 520 18.07 12.19 21.31
CA LEU A 520 17.62 12.43 19.93
C LEU A 520 16.08 12.40 19.90
N PRO A 521 15.45 13.36 19.22
CA PRO A 521 14.01 13.34 18.98
C PRO A 521 13.59 12.05 18.26
N SER A 522 12.38 11.57 18.50
CA SER A 522 11.85 10.41 17.77
C SER A 522 11.77 10.68 16.26
N LEU A 523 11.77 9.62 15.44
CA LEU A 523 11.65 9.75 13.97
C LEU A 523 10.32 10.43 13.61
N SER A 524 9.23 9.96 14.21
CA SER A 524 7.89 10.50 13.99
C SER A 524 7.78 11.99 14.37
N CYS A 525 8.47 12.42 15.46
CA CYS A 525 8.56 13.83 15.83
C CYS A 525 9.26 14.66 14.74
N LEU A 526 10.37 14.15 14.20
CA LEU A 526 11.11 14.84 13.15
C LEU A 526 10.34 14.83 11.81
N TRP A 527 9.58 13.78 11.52
CA TRP A 527 8.69 13.77 10.36
C TRP A 527 7.55 14.78 10.50
N GLU A 528 6.99 14.97 11.69
CA GLU A 528 5.98 16.00 11.96
C GLU A 528 6.50 17.40 11.62
N LEU A 529 7.78 17.67 11.95
CA LEU A 529 8.43 18.96 11.67
C LEU A 529 8.77 19.19 10.17
N ALA A 530 8.63 18.19 9.32
CA ALA A 530 8.87 18.30 7.87
C ALA A 530 7.74 19.04 7.12
N GLY A 531 6.76 19.56 7.83
CA GLY A 531 5.60 20.30 7.32
C GLY A 531 5.88 21.71 6.85
N PRO A 532 4.85 22.58 6.79
CA PRO A 532 4.93 23.91 6.20
C PRO A 532 6.02 24.82 6.73
N SER A 533 6.37 24.70 8.01
CA SER A 533 7.40 25.51 8.68
C SER A 533 8.84 25.01 8.48
N TYR A 534 9.06 23.90 7.76
CA TYR A 534 10.38 23.30 7.57
C TYR A 534 11.44 24.29 7.11
N ASN A 535 11.12 25.16 6.15
CA ASN A 535 12.04 26.16 5.61
C ASN A 535 12.37 27.31 6.57
N GLU A 536 11.61 27.47 7.66
CA GLU A 536 11.82 28.49 8.69
C GLU A 536 12.83 28.05 9.76
N PHE A 537 13.17 26.74 9.82
CA PHE A 537 14.11 26.22 10.80
C PHE A 537 15.58 26.46 10.39
N ASP A 538 16.44 26.57 11.39
CA ASP A 538 17.87 26.64 11.20
C ASP A 538 18.44 25.36 10.59
N GLU A 539 19.59 25.48 9.89
CA GLU A 539 20.25 24.38 9.18
C GLU A 539 20.49 23.12 10.03
N PRO A 540 20.95 23.21 11.30
CA PRO A 540 21.13 22.02 12.14
C PRO A 540 19.85 21.25 12.42
N ILE A 541 18.73 21.93 12.57
CA ILE A 541 17.41 21.33 12.74
C ILE A 541 16.96 20.64 11.45
N ARG A 542 17.07 21.34 10.32
CA ARG A 542 16.72 20.78 9.01
C ARG A 542 17.53 19.52 8.70
N LYS A 543 18.81 19.49 9.03
CA LYS A 543 19.66 18.29 8.84
C LYS A 543 19.14 17.08 9.64
N GLN A 544 18.66 17.29 10.87
CA GLN A 544 18.06 16.22 11.69
C GLN A 544 16.74 15.71 11.06
N ILE A 545 15.88 16.62 10.59
CA ILE A 545 14.62 16.30 9.90
C ILE A 545 14.92 15.52 8.62
N ASP A 546 15.85 16.00 7.80
CA ASP A 546 16.24 15.35 6.55
C ASP A 546 16.81 13.95 6.76
N ALA A 547 17.59 13.75 7.82
CA ALA A 547 18.12 12.44 8.16
C ALA A 547 17.01 11.47 8.62
N ALA A 548 16.07 11.94 9.43
CA ALA A 548 14.92 11.13 9.85
C ALA A 548 14.03 10.73 8.66
N LEU A 549 13.76 11.68 7.75
CA LEU A 549 13.03 11.39 6.51
C LEU A 549 13.79 10.38 5.63
N ALA A 550 15.12 10.51 5.55
CA ALA A 550 15.97 9.57 4.82
C ALA A 550 15.90 8.16 5.44
N ILE A 551 15.95 8.03 6.78
CA ILE A 551 15.78 6.74 7.47
C ILE A 551 14.42 6.13 7.11
N GLY A 552 13.32 6.89 7.26
CA GLY A 552 11.98 6.42 6.92
C GLY A 552 11.86 5.96 5.46
N ALA A 553 12.38 6.75 4.52
CA ALA A 553 12.38 6.43 3.11
C ALA A 553 13.24 5.20 2.79
N ASN A 554 14.42 5.06 3.42
CA ASN A 554 15.29 3.89 3.26
C ASN A 554 14.60 2.61 3.73
N VAL A 555 13.97 2.64 4.93
CA VAL A 555 13.23 1.49 5.47
C VAL A 555 12.10 1.09 4.53
N ILE A 556 11.34 2.05 4.01
CA ILE A 556 10.25 1.78 3.08
C ILE A 556 10.78 1.26 1.74
N ALA A 557 11.85 1.85 1.19
CA ALA A 557 12.47 1.37 -0.05
C ALA A 557 12.97 -0.07 0.11
N TYR A 558 13.64 -0.38 1.22
CA TYR A 558 14.09 -1.71 1.57
C TYR A 558 12.91 -2.70 1.72
N ALA A 559 11.87 -2.30 2.46
CA ALA A 559 10.71 -3.15 2.72
C ALA A 559 9.92 -3.48 1.46
N THR A 560 9.85 -2.56 0.50
CA THR A 560 9.00 -2.66 -0.69
C THR A 560 9.74 -2.98 -1.99
N ASN A 561 11.06 -2.91 -1.99
CA ASN A 561 11.89 -2.92 -3.19
C ASN A 561 11.46 -1.85 -4.22
N ARG A 562 10.76 -0.80 -3.77
CA ARG A 562 10.08 0.21 -4.59
C ARG A 562 9.02 -0.36 -5.54
N GLU A 563 8.61 -1.61 -5.35
CA GLU A 563 7.57 -2.28 -6.14
C GLU A 563 6.24 -2.25 -5.36
N LEU A 564 5.42 -1.23 -5.62
CA LEU A 564 4.13 -1.07 -4.97
C LEU A 564 2.99 -1.50 -5.90
N LYS A 565 1.98 -2.13 -5.34
CA LYS A 565 0.76 -2.52 -6.02
C LYS A 565 -0.34 -1.49 -5.80
N LYS A 566 -1.17 -1.28 -6.81
CA LYS A 566 -2.35 -0.45 -6.67
C LYS A 566 -3.38 -1.13 -5.76
N LYS A 567 -4.25 -0.34 -5.13
CA LYS A 567 -5.26 -0.86 -4.19
C LYS A 567 -6.15 -1.94 -4.81
N ASP A 568 -6.61 -1.74 -6.03
CA ASP A 568 -7.45 -2.68 -6.77
C ASP A 568 -6.73 -4.02 -7.05
N GLU A 569 -5.44 -3.99 -7.32
CA GLU A 569 -4.62 -5.21 -7.50
C GLU A 569 -4.47 -6.03 -6.21
N LEU A 570 -4.56 -5.36 -5.06
CA LEU A 570 -4.54 -6.03 -3.75
C LEU A 570 -5.89 -6.69 -3.42
N PHE A 571 -7.01 -6.09 -3.81
CA PHE A 571 -8.34 -6.68 -3.59
C PHE A 571 -8.53 -8.01 -4.33
N ALA A 572 -8.06 -8.10 -5.57
CA ALA A 572 -8.15 -9.34 -6.36
C ALA A 572 -7.36 -10.52 -5.75
N ARG A 573 -6.39 -10.24 -4.87
CA ARG A 573 -5.57 -11.26 -4.20
C ARG A 573 -6.07 -11.62 -2.80
N SER A 574 -7.02 -10.87 -2.28
CA SER A 574 -7.56 -11.05 -0.92
C SER A 574 -8.59 -12.18 -0.83
N GLN A 575 -8.83 -12.91 -1.90
CA GLN A 575 -9.61 -14.13 -1.81
C GLN A 575 -8.81 -15.18 -1.05
N PRO A 576 -9.41 -15.90 -0.09
CA PRO A 576 -8.84 -17.14 0.37
C PRO A 576 -8.62 -17.99 -0.88
N GLU A 577 -7.40 -18.46 -1.10
CA GLU A 577 -7.20 -19.63 -1.95
C GLU A 577 -7.93 -20.73 -1.16
N ASP A 578 -9.23 -20.90 -1.42
CA ASP A 578 -10.06 -21.97 -0.88
C ASP A 578 -9.56 -23.27 -1.48
N THR A 579 -8.43 -23.73 -0.96
CA THR A 579 -8.04 -25.12 -1.02
C THR A 579 -8.37 -25.75 0.34
N GLN A 580 -9.66 -25.78 0.69
CA GLN A 580 -10.13 -26.83 1.55
C GLN A 580 -10.06 -28.14 0.75
N GLN A 581 -8.90 -28.74 0.69
CA GLN A 581 -8.77 -30.16 0.46
C GLN A 581 -8.72 -30.87 1.80
N ASP A 582 -9.87 -30.95 2.46
CA ASP A 582 -10.11 -31.96 3.48
C ASP A 582 -10.26 -33.32 2.80
N SER A 583 -9.13 -33.92 2.40
CA SER A 583 -9.08 -35.36 2.18
C SER A 583 -7.65 -35.84 2.37
N ILE A 584 -7.37 -36.42 3.52
CA ILE A 584 -6.19 -37.28 3.70
C ILE A 584 -6.37 -38.48 2.74
N GLY A 585 -5.94 -38.29 1.49
CA GLY A 585 -6.01 -39.29 0.43
C GLY A 585 -4.66 -39.99 0.30
N ARG A 586 -4.66 -41.30 0.10
CA ARG A 586 -3.47 -42.03 -0.33
C ARG A 586 -3.00 -41.47 -1.68
N GLY A 587 -1.73 -41.05 -1.78
CA GLY A 587 -1.13 -40.56 -3.02
C GLY A 587 -0.81 -39.05 -3.03
N GLN A 588 -0.71 -38.40 -1.86
CA GLN A 588 -0.22 -37.01 -1.80
C GLN A 588 1.30 -36.98 -2.00
N LEU A 589 1.76 -36.00 -2.81
CA LEU A 589 3.17 -35.70 -2.99
C LEU A 589 3.74 -35.07 -1.72
N THR A 590 4.82 -35.65 -1.20
CA THR A 590 5.58 -35.09 -0.09
C THR A 590 7.03 -34.89 -0.48
N ILE A 591 7.63 -33.75 -0.10
CA ILE A 591 9.05 -33.45 -0.30
C ILE A 591 9.71 -33.32 1.08
N GLY A 592 10.81 -34.05 1.32
CA GLY A 592 11.57 -33.94 2.56
C GLY A 592 12.46 -32.69 2.55
N LYS A 593 12.39 -31.83 3.59
CA LYS A 593 13.29 -30.69 3.78
C LYS A 593 14.48 -31.09 4.64
N LEU A 594 15.70 -30.99 4.12
CA LEU A 594 16.91 -31.36 4.84
C LEU A 594 17.30 -30.34 5.91
N ARG A 595 17.64 -30.83 7.10
CA ARG A 595 18.30 -30.07 8.18
C ARG A 595 19.80 -30.07 7.99
N HIS A 596 20.45 -28.94 8.17
CA HIS A 596 21.90 -28.76 8.15
C HIS A 596 22.31 -27.44 8.79
N GLY A 597 23.58 -27.32 9.14
CA GLY A 597 24.10 -26.12 9.83
C GLY A 597 24.22 -24.85 8.97
N GLY A 598 23.91 -24.90 7.67
CA GLY A 598 24.03 -23.78 6.73
C GLY A 598 22.83 -22.84 6.71
N LEU A 599 22.07 -22.67 7.80
CA LEU A 599 20.80 -21.95 7.87
C LEU A 599 19.73 -22.56 6.97
N CYS A 600 19.36 -23.81 7.24
CA CYS A 600 18.36 -24.57 6.48
C CYS A 600 16.94 -23.97 6.54
N ASP A 601 16.70 -22.98 7.38
CA ASP A 601 15.44 -22.25 7.51
C ASP A 601 15.54 -20.78 7.03
N ALA A 602 16.54 -20.44 6.21
CA ALA A 602 16.69 -19.11 5.65
C ALA A 602 15.50 -18.65 4.78
N ALA A 603 14.70 -19.60 4.27
CA ALA A 603 13.44 -19.34 3.57
C ALA A 603 12.41 -20.40 3.99
N PRO A 604 11.77 -20.25 5.17
CA PRO A 604 11.00 -21.32 5.80
C PRO A 604 9.74 -21.73 5.03
N LYS A 605 9.13 -20.84 4.26
CA LYS A 605 7.91 -21.09 3.47
C LYS A 605 8.18 -21.50 2.02
N ALA A 606 9.42 -21.41 1.54
CA ALA A 606 9.74 -21.65 0.14
C ALA A 606 9.22 -23.01 -0.37
N LEU A 607 9.50 -24.09 0.34
CA LEU A 607 9.03 -25.43 -0.05
C LEU A 607 7.50 -25.56 0.00
N ALA A 608 6.85 -25.03 1.04
CA ALA A 608 5.38 -25.02 1.12
C ALA A 608 4.77 -24.26 -0.07
N ASN A 609 5.38 -23.15 -0.48
CA ASN A 609 4.93 -22.39 -1.63
C ASN A 609 5.18 -23.08 -2.97
N ILE A 610 6.27 -23.87 -3.11
CA ILE A 610 6.48 -24.76 -4.27
C ILE A 610 5.36 -25.81 -4.34
N LEU A 611 5.03 -26.45 -3.23
CA LEU A 611 3.98 -27.48 -3.18
C LEU A 611 2.60 -26.89 -3.50
N ARG A 612 2.26 -25.72 -2.97
CA ARG A 612 1.01 -25.02 -3.34
C ARG A 612 0.97 -24.61 -4.82
N ALA A 613 2.10 -24.18 -5.38
CA ALA A 613 2.21 -23.90 -6.80
C ALA A 613 2.01 -25.18 -7.64
N ALA A 614 2.55 -26.31 -7.22
CA ALA A 614 2.34 -27.59 -7.88
C ALA A 614 0.86 -28.03 -7.84
N ALA A 615 0.16 -27.83 -6.73
CA ALA A 615 -1.28 -28.08 -6.65
C ALA A 615 -2.07 -27.20 -7.60
N ARG A 616 -1.75 -25.90 -7.67
CA ARG A 616 -2.44 -24.92 -8.49
C ARG A 616 -2.17 -25.08 -9.99
N GLU A 617 -0.90 -25.18 -10.37
CA GLU A 617 -0.48 -25.15 -11.78
C GLU A 617 -0.50 -26.53 -12.45
N LEU A 618 -0.23 -27.59 -11.68
CA LEU A 618 -0.08 -28.94 -12.19
C LEU A 618 -1.23 -29.88 -11.79
N GLY A 619 -2.13 -29.43 -10.90
CA GLY A 619 -3.25 -30.24 -10.39
C GLY A 619 -2.81 -31.45 -9.56
N ILE A 620 -1.63 -31.41 -8.95
CA ILE A 620 -1.05 -32.49 -8.15
C ILE A 620 -1.56 -32.38 -6.71
N LEU A 621 -2.02 -33.49 -6.13
CA LEU A 621 -2.34 -33.56 -4.71
C LEU A 621 -1.05 -33.48 -3.87
N VAL A 622 -0.93 -32.52 -2.99
CA VAL A 622 0.27 -32.27 -2.19
C VAL A 622 -0.04 -32.24 -0.71
N ASP A 623 0.95 -32.57 0.12
CA ASP A 623 1.01 -32.18 1.52
C ASP A 623 1.94 -30.96 1.60
N ASP A 624 1.38 -29.78 1.82
CA ASP A 624 2.12 -28.51 1.86
C ASP A 624 2.79 -28.25 3.22
N THR A 625 2.78 -29.21 4.14
CA THR A 625 3.48 -29.17 5.42
C THR A 625 4.82 -29.89 5.31
N PRO A 626 5.95 -29.18 5.06
CA PRO A 626 7.24 -29.80 4.85
C PRO A 626 7.74 -30.59 6.06
N THR A 627 8.07 -31.86 5.88
CA THR A 627 8.74 -32.65 6.91
C THR A 627 10.22 -32.31 6.94
N LYS A 628 10.72 -31.78 8.07
CA LYS A 628 12.15 -31.54 8.28
C LYS A 628 12.87 -32.79 8.70
N LEU A 629 13.88 -33.22 7.96
CA LEU A 629 14.60 -34.47 8.11
C LEU A 629 16.11 -34.27 8.25
N ASP A 630 16.74 -34.99 9.15
CA ASP A 630 18.18 -35.12 9.18
C ASP A 630 18.63 -36.13 8.14
N LEU A 631 19.79 -35.98 7.54
CA LEU A 631 20.31 -36.91 6.55
C LEU A 631 20.52 -38.35 7.10
N ILE A 632 20.66 -38.48 8.42
CA ILE A 632 20.77 -39.83 9.08
C ILE A 632 19.41 -40.47 9.34
N ASP A 633 18.30 -39.73 9.17
CA ASP A 633 16.95 -40.26 9.41
C ASP A 633 16.55 -41.22 8.26
N PRO A 634 16.17 -42.47 8.55
CA PRO A 634 15.69 -43.38 7.53
C PRO A 634 14.43 -42.90 6.78
N ALA A 635 13.73 -41.92 7.30
CA ALA A 635 12.56 -41.32 6.66
C ALA A 635 12.88 -40.61 5.32
N ILE A 636 14.14 -40.23 5.09
CA ILE A 636 14.56 -39.65 3.79
C ILE A 636 14.21 -40.55 2.62
N PHE A 637 14.29 -41.87 2.81
CA PHE A 637 14.02 -42.89 1.77
C PHE A 637 12.51 -43.05 1.44
N LYS A 638 11.62 -42.36 2.15
CA LYS A 638 10.18 -42.32 1.85
C LYS A 638 9.81 -41.22 0.83
N HIS A 639 10.73 -40.34 0.53
CA HIS A 639 10.51 -39.22 -0.37
C HIS A 639 11.20 -39.47 -1.71
N HIS A 640 10.55 -39.10 -2.81
CA HIS A 640 11.16 -39.12 -4.15
C HIS A 640 12.14 -37.96 -4.34
N MET A 641 11.87 -36.85 -3.65
CA MET A 641 12.67 -35.65 -3.74
C MET A 641 12.97 -35.10 -2.35
N LEU A 642 14.20 -34.64 -2.17
CA LEU A 642 14.63 -33.84 -1.03
C LEU A 642 14.88 -32.39 -1.48
N PHE A 643 14.63 -31.47 -0.57
CA PHE A 643 14.86 -30.05 -0.76
C PHE A 643 15.86 -29.54 0.28
N MET A 644 16.83 -28.77 -0.20
CA MET A 644 17.89 -28.20 0.63
C MET A 644 18.11 -26.75 0.23
N HIS A 645 18.17 -25.83 1.18
CA HIS A 645 18.59 -24.47 0.90
C HIS A 645 19.32 -23.87 2.10
N GLY A 646 20.15 -22.85 1.86
CA GLY A 646 20.86 -22.20 2.94
C GLY A 646 21.65 -20.95 2.54
N ARG A 647 22.19 -20.29 3.55
CA ARG A 647 22.95 -19.02 3.42
C ARG A 647 24.36 -19.09 3.97
N GLN A 648 24.66 -20.07 4.84
CA GLN A 648 25.96 -20.21 5.50
C GLN A 648 26.66 -21.50 5.10
N ALA A 649 27.94 -21.57 5.36
CA ALA A 649 28.72 -22.79 5.16
C ALA A 649 28.21 -23.90 6.07
N PHE A 650 28.29 -25.13 5.59
CA PHE A 650 27.93 -26.32 6.33
C PHE A 650 28.94 -27.43 6.07
N VAL A 651 28.94 -28.45 6.90
CA VAL A 651 29.75 -29.67 6.77
C VAL A 651 28.87 -30.87 7.08
N PHE A 652 28.98 -31.93 6.29
CA PHE A 652 28.39 -33.21 6.54
C PHE A 652 29.41 -34.17 7.18
N ASP A 653 28.97 -34.99 8.10
CA ASP A 653 29.76 -36.10 8.58
C ASP A 653 29.72 -37.32 7.60
N ASP A 654 30.52 -38.35 7.87
CA ASP A 654 30.62 -39.50 6.96
C ASP A 654 29.32 -40.34 6.89
N ALA A 655 28.53 -40.38 7.98
CA ALA A 655 27.24 -41.06 7.99
C ALA A 655 26.22 -40.32 7.14
N GLN A 656 26.20 -38.96 7.24
CA GLN A 656 25.36 -38.11 6.42
C GLN A 656 25.71 -38.23 4.94
N ARG A 657 27.01 -38.18 4.57
CA ARG A 657 27.47 -38.33 3.19
C ARG A 657 27.08 -39.70 2.63
N LYS A 658 27.22 -40.77 3.44
CA LYS A 658 26.84 -42.12 3.05
C LYS A 658 25.34 -42.22 2.79
N ASN A 659 24.49 -41.75 3.70
CA ASN A 659 23.06 -41.84 3.53
C ASN A 659 22.55 -40.97 2.35
N LEU A 660 23.15 -39.83 2.11
CA LEU A 660 22.84 -38.99 0.93
C LEU A 660 23.16 -39.75 -0.36
N ARG A 661 24.35 -40.40 -0.43
CA ARG A 661 24.75 -41.26 -1.56
C ARG A 661 23.74 -42.39 -1.78
N ASP A 662 23.45 -43.15 -0.71
CA ASP A 662 22.50 -44.25 -0.76
C ASP A 662 21.11 -43.79 -1.23
N PHE A 663 20.66 -42.57 -0.86
CA PHE A 663 19.40 -41.98 -1.31
C PHE A 663 19.41 -41.69 -2.81
N LEU A 664 20.49 -41.05 -3.30
CA LEU A 664 20.63 -40.71 -4.71
C LEU A 664 20.77 -41.91 -5.61
N GLU A 665 21.55 -42.93 -5.19
CA GLU A 665 21.74 -44.20 -5.90
C GLU A 665 20.44 -45.03 -6.02
N ARG A 666 19.53 -44.91 -5.04
CA ARG A 666 18.20 -45.52 -5.07
C ARG A 666 17.16 -44.78 -5.93
N GLY A 667 17.55 -43.76 -6.63
CA GLY A 667 16.66 -43.01 -7.54
C GLY A 667 16.15 -41.70 -6.97
N GLY A 668 16.52 -41.33 -5.74
CA GLY A 668 16.14 -40.05 -5.16
C GLY A 668 16.71 -38.85 -5.89
N THR A 669 16.01 -37.74 -5.91
CA THR A 669 16.45 -36.45 -6.48
C THR A 669 16.61 -35.40 -5.37
N LEU A 670 17.69 -34.62 -5.42
CA LEU A 670 17.90 -33.48 -4.53
C LEU A 670 17.83 -32.19 -5.32
N LEU A 671 16.96 -31.28 -4.90
CA LEU A 671 16.99 -29.85 -5.28
C LEU A 671 17.70 -29.08 -4.17
N ALA A 672 18.78 -28.39 -4.53
CA ALA A 672 19.49 -27.51 -3.62
C ALA A 672 19.51 -26.08 -4.16
N ASP A 673 19.42 -25.09 -3.24
CA ASP A 673 19.33 -23.68 -3.59
C ASP A 673 20.20 -22.81 -2.69
N SER A 674 20.99 -21.95 -3.31
CA SER A 674 21.83 -20.96 -2.62
C SER A 674 21.03 -19.67 -2.37
N VAL A 675 20.46 -19.52 -1.16
CA VAL A 675 19.66 -18.36 -0.78
C VAL A 675 20.46 -17.07 -0.96
N CYS A 676 19.90 -16.12 -1.74
CA CYS A 676 20.52 -14.86 -2.13
C CYS A 676 21.90 -15.03 -2.84
N ALA A 677 22.12 -16.13 -3.54
CA ALA A 677 23.39 -16.48 -4.19
C ALA A 677 24.60 -16.45 -3.22
N SER A 678 24.39 -16.95 -2.00
CA SER A 678 25.39 -16.96 -0.94
C SER A 678 26.64 -17.74 -1.35
N GLN A 679 27.79 -17.08 -1.43
CA GLN A 679 29.07 -17.73 -1.73
C GLN A 679 29.52 -18.72 -0.65
N PRO A 680 29.35 -18.43 0.68
CA PRO A 680 29.65 -19.41 1.72
C PRO A 680 28.89 -20.73 1.54
N PHE A 681 27.58 -20.66 1.26
CA PHE A 681 26.77 -21.86 1.02
C PHE A 681 27.17 -22.57 -0.28
N THR A 682 27.32 -21.83 -1.38
CA THR A 682 27.72 -22.39 -2.70
C THR A 682 29.05 -23.13 -2.63
N ASN A 683 30.04 -22.52 -1.95
CA ASN A 683 31.37 -23.15 -1.80
C ASN A 683 31.29 -24.40 -0.90
N ALA A 684 30.51 -24.35 0.18
CA ALA A 684 30.30 -25.50 1.04
C ALA A 684 29.58 -26.64 0.30
N PHE A 685 28.52 -26.31 -0.47
CA PHE A 685 27.80 -27.26 -1.30
C PHE A 685 28.76 -28.01 -2.26
N ARG A 686 29.51 -27.28 -3.06
CA ARG A 686 30.44 -27.87 -4.03
C ARG A 686 31.49 -28.77 -3.34
N LYS A 687 32.01 -28.30 -2.19
CA LYS A 687 33.01 -29.08 -1.42
C LYS A 687 32.42 -30.38 -0.85
N GLU A 688 31.29 -30.30 -0.18
CA GLU A 688 30.65 -31.41 0.50
C GLU A 688 30.11 -32.48 -0.49
N PHE A 689 29.55 -32.04 -1.61
CA PHE A 689 29.03 -32.94 -2.64
C PHE A 689 30.17 -33.59 -3.44
N SER A 690 31.27 -32.89 -3.73
CA SER A 690 32.47 -33.53 -4.32
C SER A 690 33.10 -34.55 -3.37
N ALA A 691 33.12 -34.27 -2.06
CA ALA A 691 33.63 -35.23 -1.08
C ALA A 691 32.68 -36.43 -0.87
N GLY A 692 31.38 -36.20 -0.87
CA GLY A 692 30.35 -37.23 -0.70
C GLY A 692 30.18 -38.14 -1.92
N LEU A 693 30.45 -37.62 -3.14
CA LEU A 693 30.25 -38.32 -4.43
C LEU A 693 31.52 -38.21 -5.28
N PRO A 694 32.62 -38.84 -4.87
CA PRO A 694 33.94 -38.68 -5.51
C PRO A 694 34.02 -39.19 -6.95
N ASP A 695 33.14 -40.09 -7.34
CA ASP A 695 33.08 -40.68 -8.69
C ASP A 695 32.19 -39.83 -9.65
N HIS A 696 31.64 -38.74 -9.20
CA HIS A 696 30.75 -37.87 -9.97
C HIS A 696 31.22 -36.41 -9.94
N THR A 697 31.00 -35.69 -11.03
CA THR A 697 31.38 -34.26 -11.15
C THR A 697 30.15 -33.39 -11.09
N ILE A 698 30.32 -32.17 -10.51
CA ILE A 698 29.35 -31.10 -10.61
C ILE A 698 29.56 -30.42 -11.95
N GLU A 699 28.53 -30.36 -12.79
CA GLU A 699 28.57 -29.73 -14.11
C GLU A 699 27.40 -28.80 -14.34
N SER A 700 27.58 -27.82 -15.23
CA SER A 700 26.48 -26.92 -15.67
C SER A 700 25.44 -27.71 -16.44
N ILE A 701 24.15 -27.53 -16.12
CA ILE A 701 23.07 -28.14 -16.90
C ILE A 701 22.93 -27.36 -18.21
N PRO A 702 23.05 -28.01 -19.39
CA PRO A 702 22.99 -27.33 -20.69
C PRO A 702 21.64 -26.66 -20.92
N ASN A 703 21.63 -25.52 -21.63
CA ASN A 703 20.41 -24.73 -21.88
C ASN A 703 19.39 -25.46 -22.80
N ASP A 704 19.80 -26.46 -23.53
CA ASP A 704 18.96 -27.34 -24.37
C ASP A 704 18.53 -28.62 -23.64
N ASP A 705 18.86 -28.77 -22.35
CA ASP A 705 18.44 -29.91 -21.53
C ASP A 705 16.90 -29.97 -21.47
N PRO A 706 16.32 -31.19 -21.55
CA PRO A 706 14.88 -31.43 -21.43
C PRO A 706 14.23 -30.79 -20.20
N LEU A 707 14.98 -30.59 -19.12
CA LEU A 707 14.54 -29.90 -17.89
C LEU A 707 14.00 -28.49 -18.16
N PHE A 708 14.51 -27.80 -19.18
CA PHE A 708 14.10 -26.44 -19.55
C PHE A 708 13.05 -26.38 -20.67
N SER A 709 12.51 -27.53 -21.08
CA SER A 709 11.54 -27.62 -22.17
C SER A 709 10.14 -27.95 -21.67
N ALA A 710 9.15 -27.21 -22.16
CA ALA A 710 7.74 -27.51 -21.91
C ALA A 710 7.27 -28.85 -22.54
N SER A 711 7.93 -29.31 -23.60
CA SER A 711 7.47 -30.44 -24.39
C SER A 711 7.81 -31.81 -23.77
N THR A 712 8.80 -31.89 -22.88
CA THR A 712 9.32 -33.20 -22.42
C THR A 712 8.55 -33.73 -21.24
N TYR A 713 8.35 -32.90 -20.22
CA TYR A 713 7.72 -33.31 -18.95
C TYR A 713 6.39 -32.58 -18.68
N GLY A 714 5.87 -31.86 -19.65
CA GLY A 714 4.62 -31.09 -19.49
C GLY A 714 4.73 -29.82 -18.64
N GLY A 715 5.94 -29.32 -18.45
CA GLY A 715 6.23 -28.14 -17.65
C GLY A 715 6.24 -26.83 -18.46
N PHE A 716 7.19 -25.95 -18.15
CA PHE A 716 7.32 -24.61 -18.71
C PHE A 716 8.55 -24.47 -19.60
N ASP A 717 8.47 -23.59 -20.63
CA ASP A 717 9.64 -23.20 -21.43
C ASP A 717 10.49 -22.20 -20.63
N LEU A 718 11.68 -22.65 -20.25
CA LEU A 718 12.62 -21.93 -19.38
C LEU A 718 13.92 -21.54 -20.09
N ARG A 719 14.01 -21.66 -21.42
CA ARG A 719 15.24 -21.32 -22.15
C ARG A 719 15.72 -19.91 -21.92
N ARG A 720 14.86 -19.02 -21.44
CA ARG A 720 15.19 -17.66 -20.96
C ARG A 720 14.38 -17.32 -19.73
N VAL A 721 15.09 -16.97 -18.67
CA VAL A 721 14.54 -16.57 -17.37
C VAL A 721 15.05 -15.19 -16.98
N THR A 722 14.34 -14.53 -16.09
CA THR A 722 14.72 -13.21 -15.58
C THR A 722 15.57 -13.37 -14.32
N LEU A 723 16.84 -13.03 -14.38
CA LEU A 723 17.71 -12.89 -13.23
C LEU A 723 17.66 -11.45 -12.73
N ARG A 724 17.52 -11.29 -11.43
CA ARG A 724 17.61 -10.04 -10.70
C ARG A 724 18.91 -10.03 -9.90
N ALA A 725 19.64 -8.92 -9.92
CA ALA A 725 20.84 -8.70 -9.12
C ALA A 725 20.89 -7.26 -8.62
N PRO A 726 21.59 -6.96 -7.50
CA PRO A 726 21.87 -5.59 -7.10
C PRO A 726 22.53 -4.82 -8.25
N ALA A 727 22.08 -3.58 -8.48
CA ALA A 727 22.69 -2.73 -9.48
C ALA A 727 24.08 -2.29 -9.02
N ALA A 728 25.06 -2.31 -9.94
CA ALA A 728 26.41 -1.83 -9.66
C ALA A 728 26.46 -0.30 -9.71
N GLY A 729 26.90 0.34 -8.60
CA GLY A 729 27.15 1.79 -8.56
C GLY A 729 26.72 2.44 -7.25
N GLY A 730 27.38 3.51 -6.81
CA GLY A 730 27.17 4.20 -5.53
C GLY A 730 25.90 5.06 -5.41
N GLY A 731 24.81 4.70 -6.08
CA GLY A 731 23.49 5.33 -5.98
C GLY A 731 22.59 4.65 -4.94
N PRO A 732 21.30 5.01 -4.90
CA PRO A 732 20.31 4.30 -4.13
C PRO A 732 20.29 2.80 -4.45
N LEU A 733 20.00 1.97 -3.45
CA LEU A 733 19.92 0.53 -3.65
C LEU A 733 18.83 0.22 -4.68
N SER A 734 19.20 -0.47 -5.75
CA SER A 734 18.30 -0.86 -6.82
C SER A 734 18.69 -2.23 -7.37
N SER A 735 17.77 -2.88 -8.07
CA SER A 735 18.05 -4.14 -8.72
C SER A 735 17.93 -4.01 -10.24
N GLU A 736 18.86 -4.67 -10.94
CA GLU A 736 18.79 -4.84 -12.40
C GLU A 736 18.14 -6.18 -12.73
N LYS A 737 17.28 -6.19 -13.74
CA LYS A 737 16.67 -7.40 -14.28
C LYS A 737 17.26 -7.72 -15.65
N ARG A 738 17.75 -8.95 -15.83
CA ARG A 738 18.35 -9.40 -17.09
C ARG A 738 17.71 -10.73 -17.53
N LYS A 739 17.38 -10.85 -18.80
CA LYS A 739 16.94 -12.11 -19.39
C LYS A 739 18.16 -12.94 -19.81
N ILE A 740 18.37 -14.08 -19.12
CA ILE A 740 19.49 -15.00 -19.33
C ILE A 740 18.98 -16.44 -19.47
N PRO A 741 19.78 -17.37 -20.00
CA PRO A 741 19.51 -18.80 -19.78
C PRO A 741 19.55 -19.16 -18.29
N PRO A 742 18.79 -20.17 -17.81
CA PRO A 742 18.88 -20.63 -16.43
C PRO A 742 20.32 -21.08 -16.12
N GLN A 743 20.78 -20.73 -14.94
CA GLN A 743 22.13 -21.08 -14.45
C GLN A 743 21.97 -22.13 -13.35
N LEU A 744 21.81 -23.39 -13.74
CA LEU A 744 21.74 -24.51 -12.82
C LEU A 744 22.97 -25.40 -12.97
N GLU A 745 23.40 -26.00 -11.88
CA GLU A 745 24.45 -27.02 -11.82
C GLU A 745 23.81 -28.37 -11.41
N GLY A 746 24.43 -29.45 -11.77
CA GLY A 746 23.90 -30.78 -11.39
C GLY A 746 24.98 -31.83 -11.28
N ILE A 747 24.60 -32.98 -10.68
CA ILE A 747 25.39 -34.19 -10.63
C ILE A 747 24.59 -35.31 -11.29
N ARG A 748 25.18 -35.93 -12.30
CA ARG A 748 24.57 -37.10 -12.99
C ARG A 748 24.85 -38.42 -12.27
N MET A 749 23.83 -39.25 -12.23
CA MET A 749 23.95 -40.70 -11.91
C MET A 749 23.28 -41.50 -13.03
N GLY A 750 24.10 -42.13 -13.89
CA GLY A 750 23.64 -42.64 -15.16
C GLY A 750 23.17 -41.51 -16.08
N ASP A 751 21.98 -41.65 -16.66
CA ASP A 751 21.44 -40.63 -17.59
C ASP A 751 20.60 -39.54 -16.90
N ARG A 752 20.43 -39.60 -15.57
CA ARG A 752 19.59 -38.66 -14.84
C ARG A 752 20.39 -37.65 -14.01
N TRP A 753 19.84 -36.45 -13.82
CA TRP A 753 20.28 -35.48 -12.81
C TRP A 753 19.80 -35.91 -11.43
N ALA A 754 20.67 -36.53 -10.64
CA ALA A 754 20.35 -36.92 -9.26
C ALA A 754 20.40 -35.73 -8.29
N VAL A 755 21.27 -34.76 -8.54
CA VAL A 755 21.36 -33.53 -7.79
C VAL A 755 21.20 -32.37 -8.77
N ILE A 756 20.34 -31.39 -8.44
CA ILE A 756 20.15 -30.14 -9.18
C ILE A 756 20.38 -29.03 -8.19
N PHE A 757 21.34 -28.17 -8.48
CA PHE A 757 21.73 -27.05 -7.63
C PHE A 757 21.57 -25.72 -8.34
N SER A 758 20.94 -24.78 -7.67
CA SER A 758 20.88 -23.39 -8.12
C SER A 758 21.89 -22.53 -7.35
N PRO A 759 22.93 -21.98 -7.99
CA PRO A 759 23.82 -21.02 -7.37
C PRO A 759 23.18 -19.62 -7.21
N PHE A 760 22.05 -19.37 -7.88
CA PHE A 760 21.23 -18.19 -7.76
C PHE A 760 19.92 -18.51 -7.04
N ASP A 761 19.46 -17.54 -6.27
CA ASP A 761 18.30 -17.71 -5.38
C ASP A 761 16.99 -18.10 -6.11
N ILE A 762 16.35 -19.13 -5.61
CA ILE A 762 14.98 -19.55 -5.91
C ILE A 762 14.09 -19.34 -4.68
N SER A 763 14.60 -19.67 -3.52
CA SER A 763 13.83 -19.74 -2.26
C SER A 763 13.30 -18.41 -1.78
N CYS A 764 14.10 -17.34 -1.80
CA CYS A 764 13.63 -16.01 -1.40
C CYS A 764 12.54 -15.47 -2.34
N ALA A 765 12.67 -15.75 -3.63
CA ALA A 765 11.65 -15.39 -4.61
C ALA A 765 10.30 -16.04 -4.29
N LEU A 766 10.32 -17.29 -3.85
CA LEU A 766 9.15 -18.07 -3.45
C LEU A 766 8.62 -17.66 -2.07
N GLU A 767 9.49 -17.17 -1.18
CA GLU A 767 9.12 -16.68 0.15
C GLU A 767 8.30 -15.38 0.11
N LYS A 768 8.16 -14.72 -1.03
CA LYS A 768 7.55 -13.39 -1.21
C LYS A 768 8.27 -12.25 -0.44
N GLN A 769 9.50 -12.46 -0.04
CA GLN A 769 10.33 -11.56 0.76
C GLN A 769 11.64 -11.20 0.04
N ASN A 770 11.56 -10.92 -1.25
CA ASN A 770 12.74 -10.55 -2.02
C ASN A 770 13.42 -9.31 -1.44
N SER A 771 14.75 -9.37 -1.28
CA SER A 771 15.56 -8.20 -1.00
C SER A 771 16.22 -7.67 -2.27
N MET A 772 16.39 -6.36 -2.40
CA MET A 772 17.17 -5.75 -3.50
C MET A 772 18.64 -6.18 -3.52
N GLU A 773 19.16 -6.63 -2.39
CA GLU A 773 20.52 -7.17 -2.23
C GLU A 773 20.64 -8.62 -2.72
N CYS A 774 19.53 -9.29 -2.96
CA CYS A 774 19.50 -10.70 -3.29
C CYS A 774 19.67 -10.91 -4.80
N THR A 775 20.69 -11.67 -5.19
CA THR A 775 20.84 -12.14 -6.57
C THR A 775 20.08 -13.44 -6.78
N GLY A 776 19.08 -13.43 -7.65
CA GLY A 776 18.22 -14.59 -7.87
C GLY A 776 17.23 -14.41 -9.01
N TYR A 777 16.44 -15.42 -9.25
CA TYR A 777 15.41 -15.38 -10.28
C TYR A 777 14.21 -14.52 -9.85
N ASP A 778 13.52 -13.91 -10.82
CA ASP A 778 12.21 -13.32 -10.55
C ASP A 778 11.24 -14.41 -10.10
N ARG A 779 10.26 -14.03 -9.27
CA ARG A 779 9.34 -14.96 -8.61
C ARG A 779 8.67 -15.95 -9.58
N GLU A 780 8.15 -15.42 -10.71
CA GLU A 780 7.47 -16.24 -11.70
C GLU A 780 8.41 -17.28 -12.33
N ASP A 781 9.64 -16.89 -12.65
CA ASP A 781 10.64 -17.77 -13.23
C ASP A 781 11.19 -18.77 -12.18
N ALA A 782 11.37 -18.33 -10.92
CA ALA A 782 11.76 -19.19 -9.81
C ALA A 782 10.72 -20.32 -9.55
N GLU A 783 9.44 -19.97 -9.57
CA GLU A 783 8.33 -20.91 -9.41
C GLU A 783 8.34 -21.94 -10.55
N LYS A 784 8.45 -21.50 -11.80
CA LYS A 784 8.51 -22.37 -12.98
C LYS A 784 9.75 -23.30 -12.97
N ILE A 785 10.92 -22.78 -12.54
CA ILE A 785 12.14 -23.60 -12.38
C ILE A 785 11.88 -24.74 -11.37
N ALA A 786 11.35 -24.39 -10.19
CA ALA A 786 11.07 -25.38 -9.15
C ALA A 786 10.04 -26.43 -9.62
N LEU A 787 8.99 -26.01 -10.33
CA LEU A 787 7.96 -26.89 -10.88
C LEU A 787 8.50 -27.82 -11.98
N ASN A 788 9.38 -27.33 -12.88
CA ASN A 788 10.01 -28.17 -13.88
C ASN A 788 10.92 -29.23 -13.24
N ILE A 789 11.68 -28.85 -12.19
CA ILE A 789 12.51 -29.81 -11.45
C ILE A 789 11.65 -30.86 -10.73
N LEU A 790 10.51 -30.46 -10.18
CA LEU A 790 9.55 -31.36 -9.57
C LEU A 790 8.98 -32.34 -10.61
N LEU A 791 8.49 -31.86 -11.75
CA LEU A 791 7.99 -32.71 -12.83
C LEU A 791 9.07 -33.64 -13.35
N TYR A 792 10.30 -33.18 -13.50
CA TYR A 792 11.44 -33.98 -13.84
C TYR A 792 11.60 -35.14 -12.83
N SER A 793 11.63 -34.84 -11.52
CA SER A 793 11.83 -35.85 -10.48
C SER A 793 10.71 -36.90 -10.42
N LEU A 794 9.48 -36.54 -10.79
CA LEU A 794 8.33 -37.43 -10.84
C LEU A 794 8.31 -38.34 -12.09
N ASN A 795 9.08 -38.00 -13.11
CA ASN A 795 9.16 -38.75 -14.38
C ASN A 795 10.42 -39.61 -14.46
N GLN A 796 11.24 -39.67 -13.39
CA GLN A 796 12.41 -40.57 -13.27
C GLN A 796 12.03 -41.84 -12.53
#